data_ec5b372115b86c7610d4166c3750e23c
#
_entry.id   ec5b372115b86c7610d4166c3750e23c
#
_cell.length_a   1.000
_cell.length_b   1.000
_cell.length_c   1.000
_cell.angle_alpha   90.00
_cell.angle_beta   90.00
_cell.angle_gamma   90.00
#
_symmetry.space_group_name_H-M   'P 1'
#
loop_
_entity.id
_entity.type
_entity.pdbx_description
1 polymer ?
#
loop_
_entity_poly.entity_id
_entity_poly.type
_entity_poly.pdbx_seq_one_letter_code
_entity_poly.pdbx_strand_id
1 'polypeptide(L)'
;MAQLPRIQSQFVAISGGMDLTTPPIAKANSEAISALNVQPNYGGGFSRIEGYECLDGKMIPSEMAYAVLVVGEIRSKERFNNQTFVHEGKQYQVVDVLDNAFVVAFLKPINIVNGMSFAVNGVSFTATYVNSSFDGELEEDLRYRSMAFQLGVDSVSAVPGADKIRGVVEFGGEVIAFRDNGEKCGAFISSNNGWSAVPATYLVKLKNLVKPENLLEHANFTSGSVKGVIHSVVLAPDSASGYVVLSQSVSANQPLQINGATVATVENCNAVTLSKGKDWQLIYHNFYGSSNTFYAYGCNGEQIIEVRPDGVIVPILVNNDSPQYICAHRNHLFASFPGGQLGHSLVGRPNKWSVLLGSEQFGLGDEITALSSTTGGVLIIGCRNKTAGLYGSGRDDWAMKDISSVGIHPGTLQTSFVPLAISKNGITRIDQTEQFGDFKLSEVDANRKLGFDKQHYNIVYSSTKPKSNQIRFYSAEGRHLCVMLQPDGSTRSTFFTYPELVKGIWQSPDNVYMAFNDGKVYRQSDNCYSFSGKQIDWIVKMAFNHCGSPTLIKSWHSAELQATTEGKSKLSYRFDLDYNSNYHASTLSKDLQIAGGGGRWNDSFWNDFLWSAEDYSTPTFHLSGYSRNIALSFSGTSIYSPQFEISGIILNYITRRNYRV
;
A
#
# COMPACT_ATOMS: atom_id res chain seq x y z
N MET A 1 -36.00 53.85 0.05
CA MET A 1 -35.36 52.96 -0.96
C MET A 1 -35.09 51.62 -0.29
N ALA A 2 -35.71 50.55 -0.73
CA ALA A 2 -35.38 49.22 -0.24
C ALA A 2 -33.94 48.89 -0.73
N GLN A 3 -33.00 48.65 0.17
CA GLN A 3 -31.67 48.16 -0.19
C GLN A 3 -31.85 46.86 -0.96
N LEU A 4 -31.27 46.80 -2.16
CA LEU A 4 -31.19 45.56 -2.92
C LEU A 4 -30.51 44.51 -2.05
N PRO A 5 -31.04 43.29 -1.99
CA PRO A 5 -30.44 42.22 -1.20
C PRO A 5 -29.00 41.94 -1.72
N ARG A 6 -28.04 42.05 -0.82
CA ARG A 6 -26.62 41.79 -1.17
C ARG A 6 -26.34 40.29 -1.17
N ILE A 7 -25.57 39.83 -2.15
CA ILE A 7 -25.01 38.50 -2.16
C ILE A 7 -24.06 38.38 -0.96
N GLN A 8 -24.26 37.34 -0.20
CA GLN A 8 -23.39 36.93 0.92
C GLN A 8 -22.57 35.75 0.48
N SER A 9 -21.33 35.71 0.93
CA SER A 9 -20.42 34.61 0.66
C SER A 9 -19.99 33.95 1.97
N GLN A 10 -19.96 32.62 2.01
CA GLN A 10 -19.44 31.86 3.13
C GLN A 10 -18.39 30.89 2.63
N PHE A 11 -17.19 30.98 3.19
CA PHE A 11 -16.15 29.98 3.00
C PHE A 11 -16.35 28.81 3.96
N VAL A 12 -16.23 27.59 3.44
CA VAL A 12 -16.28 26.33 4.17
C VAL A 12 -15.00 25.57 3.88
N ALA A 13 -14.08 25.56 4.84
CA ALA A 13 -12.91 24.69 4.78
C ALA A 13 -13.36 23.23 4.92
N ILE A 14 -12.83 22.36 4.08
CA ILE A 14 -13.10 20.92 4.15
C ILE A 14 -12.11 20.30 5.11
N SER A 15 -12.58 19.65 6.18
CA SER A 15 -11.70 19.02 7.18
C SER A 15 -11.05 17.73 6.67
N GLY A 16 -11.70 17.02 5.74
CA GLY A 16 -11.25 15.73 5.25
C GLY A 16 -11.73 14.52 6.07
N GLY A 17 -12.68 14.71 7.01
CA GLY A 17 -13.27 13.64 7.82
C GLY A 17 -14.73 13.38 7.52
N MET A 18 -15.22 12.20 7.92
CA MET A 18 -16.63 11.83 7.88
C MET A 18 -17.25 11.84 9.27
N ASP A 19 -18.50 12.25 9.34
CA ASP A 19 -19.37 12.09 10.51
C ASP A 19 -20.72 11.52 10.07
N LEU A 20 -21.00 10.28 10.46
CA LEU A 20 -22.24 9.57 10.10
C LEU A 20 -23.30 9.64 11.21
N THR A 21 -22.91 9.90 12.45
CA THR A 21 -23.76 9.75 13.63
C THR A 21 -24.38 11.05 14.13
N THR A 22 -23.66 12.17 14.02
CA THR A 22 -24.18 13.46 14.49
C THR A 22 -25.42 13.87 13.68
N PRO A 23 -26.50 14.33 14.33
CA PRO A 23 -27.69 14.80 13.62
C PRO A 23 -27.37 15.86 12.56
N PRO A 24 -28.06 15.87 11.40
CA PRO A 24 -27.71 16.76 10.28
C PRO A 24 -27.63 18.25 10.62
N ILE A 25 -28.44 18.71 11.55
CA ILE A 25 -28.47 20.13 11.96
C ILE A 25 -27.28 20.53 12.84
N ALA A 26 -26.71 19.57 13.58
CA ALA A 26 -25.59 19.78 14.51
C ALA A 26 -24.24 19.38 13.94
N LYS A 27 -24.23 18.81 12.72
CA LYS A 27 -23.03 18.34 12.06
C LYS A 27 -22.18 19.52 11.60
N ALA A 28 -20.85 19.42 11.78
CA ALA A 28 -19.94 20.45 11.30
C ALA A 28 -19.97 20.56 9.76
N ASN A 29 -20.06 21.77 9.24
CA ASN A 29 -20.11 22.01 7.80
C ASN A 29 -18.85 21.59 7.05
N SER A 30 -17.73 21.46 7.77
CA SER A 30 -16.43 21.02 7.25
C SER A 30 -16.31 19.51 7.08
N GLU A 31 -17.26 18.73 7.59
CA GLU A 31 -17.24 17.26 7.54
C GLU A 31 -18.12 16.72 6.42
N ALA A 32 -17.78 15.52 5.95
CA ALA A 32 -18.59 14.81 4.98
C ALA A 32 -19.63 13.90 5.67
N ILE A 33 -20.77 13.71 5.03
CA ILE A 33 -21.77 12.70 5.41
C ILE A 33 -21.62 11.42 4.60
N SER A 34 -20.80 11.45 3.53
CA SER A 34 -20.38 10.30 2.76
C SER A 34 -19.07 10.63 2.08
N ALA A 35 -18.08 9.72 2.19
CA ALA A 35 -16.81 9.82 1.51
C ALA A 35 -16.35 8.39 1.17
N LEU A 36 -16.26 8.09 -0.12
CA LEU A 36 -15.88 6.78 -0.64
C LEU A 36 -14.78 6.96 -1.69
N ASN A 37 -13.74 6.13 -1.63
CA ASN A 37 -12.58 6.14 -2.52
C ASN A 37 -11.86 7.50 -2.56
N VAL A 38 -11.92 8.20 -1.45
CA VAL A 38 -11.13 9.40 -1.16
C VAL A 38 -10.42 9.24 0.17
N GLN A 39 -9.32 9.92 0.32
CA GLN A 39 -8.51 9.94 1.52
C GLN A 39 -8.44 11.36 2.09
N PRO A 40 -8.37 11.51 3.42
CA PRO A 40 -8.16 12.79 4.04
C PRO A 40 -6.73 13.27 3.81
N ASN A 41 -6.54 14.58 3.63
CA ASN A 41 -5.23 15.20 3.52
C ASN A 41 -4.80 15.81 4.85
N TYR A 42 -3.48 15.91 5.06
CA TYR A 42 -2.91 16.42 6.30
C TYR A 42 -3.32 17.87 6.59
N GLY A 43 -3.29 18.72 5.56
CA GLY A 43 -3.71 20.12 5.63
C GLY A 43 -5.22 20.35 5.69
N GLY A 44 -6.01 19.31 5.52
CA GLY A 44 -7.45 19.36 5.30
C GLY A 44 -7.80 19.04 3.85
N GLY A 45 -9.09 18.77 3.60
CA GLY A 45 -9.56 18.39 2.28
C GLY A 45 -9.56 16.89 2.01
N PHE A 46 -9.97 16.56 0.80
CA PHE A 46 -9.98 15.19 0.29
C PHE A 46 -9.20 15.11 -1.02
N SER A 47 -8.41 14.06 -1.17
CA SER A 47 -7.90 13.60 -2.46
C SER A 47 -8.44 12.22 -2.78
N ARG A 48 -8.49 11.87 -4.06
CA ARG A 48 -8.83 10.51 -4.46
C ARG A 48 -7.77 9.55 -3.92
N ILE A 49 -8.18 8.34 -3.56
CA ILE A 49 -7.19 7.30 -3.19
C ILE A 49 -6.32 6.97 -4.40
N GLU A 50 -5.09 6.53 -4.14
CA GLU A 50 -4.23 5.96 -5.16
C GLU A 50 -4.78 4.63 -5.67
N GLY A 51 -4.42 4.32 -6.91
CA GLY A 51 -4.66 3.02 -7.49
C GLY A 51 -3.59 1.98 -7.14
N TYR A 52 -3.66 0.87 -7.84
CA TYR A 52 -2.65 -0.19 -7.79
C TYR A 52 -2.46 -0.81 -9.16
N GLU A 53 -1.31 -1.41 -9.37
CA GLU A 53 -0.97 -2.10 -10.61
C GLU A 53 -0.24 -3.40 -10.33
N CYS A 54 -0.43 -4.41 -11.19
CA CYS A 54 0.27 -5.67 -11.09
C CYS A 54 1.70 -5.57 -11.63
N LEU A 55 2.59 -6.43 -11.14
CA LEU A 55 3.97 -6.48 -11.59
C LEU A 55 4.52 -7.92 -11.54
N ASP A 56 5.53 -8.18 -12.40
CA ASP A 56 6.30 -9.43 -12.37
C ASP A 56 7.81 -9.19 -12.54
N GLY A 57 8.22 -7.92 -12.62
CA GLY A 57 9.60 -7.48 -12.85
C GLY A 57 9.97 -7.26 -14.31
N LYS A 58 9.19 -7.78 -15.28
CA LYS A 58 9.43 -7.52 -16.72
C LYS A 58 9.02 -6.11 -17.09
N MET A 59 7.84 -5.70 -16.63
CA MET A 59 7.27 -4.40 -16.92
C MET A 59 6.28 -3.99 -15.82
N ILE A 60 5.98 -2.70 -15.83
CA ILE A 60 4.92 -2.09 -15.03
C ILE A 60 3.86 -1.57 -16.01
N PRO A 61 2.57 -1.94 -15.90
CA PRO A 61 1.53 -1.55 -16.86
C PRO A 61 1.42 -0.03 -17.09
N SER A 62 1.70 0.80 -16.09
CA SER A 62 1.71 2.27 -16.22
C SER A 62 2.84 2.80 -17.11
N GLU A 63 3.86 1.99 -17.41
CA GLU A 63 4.92 2.33 -18.37
C GLU A 63 4.50 2.07 -19.83
N MET A 64 3.35 1.42 -20.06
CA MET A 64 2.79 1.27 -21.38
C MET A 64 2.27 2.60 -21.91
N ALA A 65 2.55 2.86 -23.18
CA ALA A 65 2.11 4.04 -23.89
C ALA A 65 1.60 3.64 -25.28
N TYR A 66 0.97 4.59 -25.96
CA TYR A 66 0.59 4.41 -27.37
C TYR A 66 1.18 5.52 -28.25
N ALA A 67 1.26 5.24 -29.53
CA ALA A 67 1.55 6.25 -30.54
C ALA A 67 0.70 6.02 -31.77
N VAL A 68 0.39 7.10 -32.50
CA VAL A 68 -0.28 7.08 -33.80
C VAL A 68 0.76 7.29 -34.88
N LEU A 69 0.94 6.29 -35.74
CA LEU A 69 1.91 6.27 -36.82
C LEU A 69 1.19 6.52 -38.14
N VAL A 70 1.25 7.73 -38.67
CA VAL A 70 0.63 8.08 -39.95
C VAL A 70 1.50 7.57 -41.10
N VAL A 71 0.91 6.77 -42.03
CA VAL A 71 1.63 6.11 -43.11
C VAL A 71 1.05 6.38 -44.50
N GLY A 72 -0.14 6.94 -44.58
CA GLY A 72 -0.92 7.07 -45.79
C GLY A 72 -2.07 6.05 -45.85
N GLU A 73 -2.80 5.98 -46.99
CA GLU A 73 -4.00 5.15 -47.11
C GLU A 73 -3.72 3.66 -46.80
N ILE A 74 -4.43 3.12 -45.83
CA ILE A 74 -4.35 1.71 -45.44
C ILE A 74 -5.56 0.96 -45.99
N ARG A 75 -5.29 0.05 -46.92
CA ARG A 75 -6.31 -0.84 -47.49
C ARG A 75 -6.42 -2.13 -46.71
N SER A 76 -7.63 -2.67 -46.54
CA SER A 76 -7.87 -3.92 -45.81
C SER A 76 -7.39 -3.89 -44.37
N LYS A 77 -7.86 -2.92 -43.58
CA LYS A 77 -7.50 -2.66 -42.19
C LYS A 77 -7.57 -3.91 -41.29
N GLU A 78 -8.60 -4.76 -41.48
CA GLU A 78 -8.84 -5.98 -40.71
C GLU A 78 -7.63 -6.94 -40.72
N ARG A 79 -6.82 -6.89 -41.79
CA ARG A 79 -5.62 -7.70 -41.95
C ARG A 79 -4.52 -7.32 -40.93
N PHE A 80 -4.52 -6.08 -40.48
CA PHE A 80 -3.45 -5.51 -39.63
C PHE A 80 -3.86 -5.33 -38.19
N ASN A 81 -5.15 -5.41 -37.86
CA ASN A 81 -5.63 -5.22 -36.50
C ASN A 81 -5.13 -6.35 -35.61
N ASN A 82 -4.73 -6.01 -34.37
CA ASN A 82 -4.16 -6.94 -33.39
C ASN A 82 -2.90 -7.70 -33.86
N GLN A 83 -2.21 -7.21 -34.87
CA GLN A 83 -0.98 -7.80 -35.39
C GLN A 83 0.24 -7.24 -34.66
N THR A 84 1.33 -7.99 -34.77
CA THR A 84 2.61 -7.55 -34.24
C THR A 84 3.23 -6.49 -35.16
N PHE A 85 3.61 -5.39 -34.56
CA PHE A 85 4.42 -4.34 -35.16
C PHE A 85 5.89 -4.62 -34.84
N VAL A 86 6.76 -4.60 -35.86
CA VAL A 86 8.19 -4.87 -35.70
C VAL A 86 8.99 -3.64 -36.11
N HIS A 87 9.83 -3.14 -35.19
CA HIS A 87 10.76 -2.05 -35.42
C HIS A 87 12.08 -2.33 -34.71
N GLU A 88 13.20 -2.20 -35.43
CA GLU A 88 14.56 -2.47 -34.92
C GLU A 88 14.69 -3.83 -34.19
N GLY A 89 14.00 -4.84 -34.70
CA GLY A 89 14.02 -6.19 -34.15
C GLY A 89 13.20 -6.39 -32.89
N LYS A 90 12.56 -5.33 -32.37
CA LYS A 90 11.64 -5.41 -31.23
C LYS A 90 10.21 -5.55 -31.75
N GLN A 91 9.40 -6.26 -30.99
CA GLN A 91 8.00 -6.51 -31.30
C GLN A 91 7.11 -5.67 -30.39
N TYR A 92 6.11 -5.02 -31.01
CA TYR A 92 5.08 -4.24 -30.35
C TYR A 92 3.72 -4.68 -30.87
N GLN A 93 2.64 -4.20 -30.31
CA GLN A 93 1.30 -4.58 -30.74
C GLN A 93 0.56 -3.41 -31.40
N VAL A 94 -0.07 -3.68 -32.54
CA VAL A 94 -1.04 -2.78 -33.15
C VAL A 94 -2.35 -2.93 -32.41
N VAL A 95 -2.83 -1.83 -31.80
CA VAL A 95 -4.07 -1.80 -31.00
C VAL A 95 -5.27 -1.32 -31.78
N ASP A 96 -5.04 -0.51 -32.85
CA ASP A 96 -6.08 -0.06 -33.75
C ASP A 96 -5.49 0.30 -35.13
N VAL A 97 -6.31 0.29 -36.16
CA VAL A 97 -5.94 0.66 -37.53
C VAL A 97 -6.92 1.69 -38.07
N LEU A 98 -6.44 2.92 -38.26
CA LEU A 98 -7.19 4.02 -38.86
C LEU A 98 -7.10 3.98 -40.40
N ASP A 99 -7.77 4.91 -41.10
CA ASP A 99 -7.71 4.97 -42.55
C ASP A 99 -6.31 5.24 -43.12
N ASN A 100 -5.51 5.96 -42.35
CA ASN A 100 -4.18 6.41 -42.76
C ASN A 100 -3.09 6.24 -41.69
N ALA A 101 -3.40 5.56 -40.59
CA ALA A 101 -2.47 5.41 -39.48
C ALA A 101 -2.65 4.10 -38.72
N PHE A 102 -1.57 3.65 -38.07
CA PHE A 102 -1.57 2.59 -37.07
C PHE A 102 -1.51 3.20 -35.67
N VAL A 103 -2.33 2.72 -34.78
CA VAL A 103 -2.19 2.96 -33.34
C VAL A 103 -1.46 1.78 -32.71
N VAL A 104 -0.29 2.03 -32.15
CA VAL A 104 0.57 0.98 -31.59
C VAL A 104 0.79 1.19 -30.12
N ALA A 105 0.83 0.10 -29.33
CA ALA A 105 1.22 0.12 -27.94
C ALA A 105 2.67 -0.32 -27.77
N PHE A 106 3.38 0.33 -26.87
CA PHE A 106 4.79 0.07 -26.59
C PHE A 106 5.13 0.34 -25.12
N LEU A 107 6.25 -0.21 -24.66
CA LEU A 107 6.82 0.05 -23.33
C LEU A 107 7.80 1.24 -23.42
N LYS A 108 7.62 2.23 -22.56
CA LYS A 108 8.57 3.36 -22.41
C LYS A 108 9.90 2.88 -21.80
N PRO A 109 11.05 3.49 -22.13
CA PRO A 109 11.26 4.48 -23.19
C PRO A 109 11.50 3.84 -24.55
N ILE A 110 10.86 4.37 -25.57
CA ILE A 110 11.14 4.00 -26.95
C ILE A 110 11.27 5.24 -27.83
N ASN A 111 12.20 5.22 -28.78
CA ASN A 111 12.37 6.30 -29.73
C ASN A 111 11.50 6.06 -30.97
N ILE A 112 10.29 6.56 -30.96
CA ILE A 112 9.36 6.55 -32.09
C ILE A 112 9.41 7.94 -32.72
N VAL A 113 9.89 8.03 -33.96
CA VAL A 113 10.15 9.30 -34.64
C VAL A 113 9.55 9.33 -36.06
N ASN A 114 9.35 10.53 -36.57
CA ASN A 114 8.95 10.72 -37.97
C ASN A 114 9.99 10.10 -38.92
N GLY A 115 9.53 9.44 -39.98
CA GLY A 115 10.39 8.79 -40.95
C GLY A 115 10.83 7.36 -40.56
N MET A 116 10.41 6.86 -39.39
CA MET A 116 10.75 5.50 -38.99
C MET A 116 10.12 4.47 -39.90
N SER A 117 10.88 3.43 -40.26
CA SER A 117 10.40 2.28 -41.00
C SER A 117 10.05 1.13 -40.08
N PHE A 118 8.96 0.46 -40.35
CA PHE A 118 8.46 -0.65 -39.57
C PHE A 118 7.68 -1.66 -40.41
N ALA A 119 7.41 -2.82 -39.87
CA ALA A 119 6.61 -3.84 -40.59
C ALA A 119 5.44 -4.31 -39.73
N VAL A 120 4.29 -4.48 -40.33
CA VAL A 120 3.10 -5.08 -39.75
C VAL A 120 2.67 -6.24 -40.60
N ASN A 121 2.56 -7.43 -40.04
CA ASN A 121 2.19 -8.66 -40.77
C ASN A 121 3.01 -8.87 -42.07
N GLY A 122 4.34 -8.61 -42.01
CA GLY A 122 5.27 -8.76 -43.12
C GLY A 122 5.20 -7.67 -44.18
N VAL A 123 4.36 -6.65 -44.01
CA VAL A 123 4.28 -5.50 -44.94
C VAL A 123 5.03 -4.32 -44.30
N SER A 124 5.96 -3.75 -45.08
CA SER A 124 6.76 -2.59 -44.64
C SER A 124 6.01 -1.28 -44.85
N PHE A 125 6.12 -0.41 -43.86
CA PHE A 125 5.56 0.94 -43.86
C PHE A 125 6.61 1.95 -43.41
N THR A 126 6.39 3.23 -43.73
CA THR A 126 7.21 4.33 -43.18
C THR A 126 6.27 5.36 -42.57
N ALA A 127 6.48 5.70 -41.33
CA ALA A 127 5.70 6.71 -40.63
C ALA A 127 6.08 8.12 -41.12
N THR A 128 5.20 8.75 -41.87
CA THR A 128 5.38 10.13 -42.34
C THR A 128 5.22 11.13 -41.20
N TYR A 129 4.38 10.81 -40.23
CA TYR A 129 4.16 11.60 -39.03
C TYR A 129 3.88 10.65 -37.84
N VAL A 130 4.39 11.01 -36.68
CA VAL A 130 4.18 10.28 -35.43
C VAL A 130 3.59 11.22 -34.42
N ASN A 131 2.45 10.84 -33.83
CA ASN A 131 1.84 11.54 -32.73
C ASN A 131 1.70 10.57 -31.53
N SER A 132 2.26 10.92 -30.39
CA SER A 132 2.13 10.17 -29.13
C SER A 132 0.98 10.67 -28.26
N SER A 133 0.34 11.79 -28.65
CA SER A 133 -0.90 12.28 -28.06
C SER A 133 -1.89 12.55 -29.19
N PHE A 134 -3.13 12.16 -29.00
CA PHE A 134 -4.17 12.44 -29.98
C PHE A 134 -4.59 13.92 -29.84
N ASP A 135 -4.50 14.70 -30.92
CA ASP A 135 -5.07 16.06 -30.99
C ASP A 135 -6.60 16.02 -31.12
N GLY A 136 -7.19 14.84 -31.03
CA GLY A 136 -8.59 14.57 -31.16
C GLY A 136 -9.37 14.69 -29.84
N GLU A 137 -10.54 14.11 -29.83
CA GLU A 137 -11.43 14.11 -28.69
C GLU A 137 -10.79 13.35 -27.51
N LEU A 138 -10.90 13.90 -26.30
CA LEU A 138 -10.37 13.34 -25.04
C LEU A 138 -10.76 11.86 -24.84
N GLU A 139 -11.90 11.42 -25.36
CA GLU A 139 -12.39 10.04 -25.27
C GLU A 139 -11.52 9.06 -26.09
N GLU A 140 -10.97 9.46 -27.23
CA GLU A 140 -10.10 8.60 -28.03
C GLU A 140 -8.73 8.40 -27.38
N ASP A 141 -8.14 9.46 -26.81
CA ASP A 141 -6.89 9.36 -26.04
C ASP A 141 -7.05 8.41 -24.86
N LEU A 142 -8.11 8.57 -24.07
CA LEU A 142 -8.42 7.68 -22.94
C LEU A 142 -8.61 6.23 -23.41
N ARG A 143 -9.25 6.01 -24.55
CA ARG A 143 -9.44 4.68 -25.11
C ARG A 143 -8.11 4.01 -25.43
N TYR A 144 -7.20 4.69 -26.14
CA TYR A 144 -5.92 4.11 -26.53
C TYR A 144 -4.96 3.93 -25.36
N ARG A 145 -4.94 4.85 -24.41
CA ARG A 145 -4.23 4.67 -23.13
C ARG A 145 -4.73 3.44 -22.38
N SER A 146 -6.06 3.26 -22.35
CA SER A 146 -6.68 2.09 -21.71
C SER A 146 -6.28 0.79 -22.39
N MET A 147 -6.27 0.76 -23.73
CA MET A 147 -5.86 -0.41 -24.50
C MET A 147 -4.39 -0.75 -24.28
N ALA A 148 -3.50 0.25 -24.31
CA ALA A 148 -2.08 0.04 -24.04
C ALA A 148 -1.84 -0.47 -22.60
N PHE A 149 -2.48 0.16 -21.61
CA PHE A 149 -2.39 -0.28 -20.23
C PHE A 149 -2.89 -1.72 -20.02
N GLN A 150 -4.01 -2.08 -20.66
CA GLN A 150 -4.57 -3.44 -20.56
C GLN A 150 -3.62 -4.50 -21.14
N LEU A 151 -2.96 -4.20 -22.27
CA LEU A 151 -1.91 -5.06 -22.81
C LEU A 151 -0.78 -5.26 -21.81
N GLY A 152 -0.40 -4.22 -21.06
CA GLY A 152 0.56 -4.33 -19.97
C GLY A 152 0.07 -5.28 -18.88
N VAL A 153 -1.16 -5.12 -18.40
CA VAL A 153 -1.79 -5.98 -17.39
C VAL A 153 -1.83 -7.45 -17.82
N ASP A 154 -2.20 -7.68 -19.09
CA ASP A 154 -2.31 -9.03 -19.66
C ASP A 154 -0.94 -9.71 -19.81
N SER A 155 0.11 -8.92 -19.98
CA SER A 155 1.49 -9.40 -20.11
C SER A 155 2.14 -9.77 -18.78
N VAL A 156 1.63 -9.27 -17.63
CA VAL A 156 2.17 -9.59 -16.31
C VAL A 156 1.80 -11.01 -15.91
N SER A 157 2.82 -11.80 -15.59
CA SER A 157 2.66 -13.19 -15.18
C SER A 157 2.31 -13.30 -13.69
N ALA A 158 1.49 -14.27 -13.33
CA ALA A 158 1.28 -14.65 -11.94
C ALA A 158 2.56 -15.24 -11.35
N VAL A 159 2.75 -15.11 -10.03
CA VAL A 159 3.81 -15.80 -9.30
C VAL A 159 3.64 -17.32 -9.51
N PRO A 160 4.71 -18.09 -9.82
CA PRO A 160 4.58 -19.54 -9.98
C PRO A 160 3.99 -20.21 -8.73
N GLY A 161 3.09 -21.18 -8.93
CA GLY A 161 2.34 -21.83 -7.84
C GLY A 161 0.85 -21.94 -8.18
N ALA A 162 0.08 -22.59 -7.33
CA ALA A 162 -1.33 -22.87 -7.62
C ALA A 162 -2.30 -22.19 -6.64
N ASP A 163 -1.84 -21.89 -5.43
CA ASP A 163 -2.68 -21.40 -4.34
C ASP A 163 -2.41 -19.92 -4.01
N LYS A 164 -2.72 -19.53 -2.79
CA LYS A 164 -2.64 -18.16 -2.27
C LYS A 164 -1.20 -17.65 -2.21
N ILE A 165 -1.00 -16.35 -2.51
CA ILE A 165 0.22 -15.61 -2.14
C ILE A 165 0.19 -15.39 -0.63
N ARG A 166 1.29 -15.71 0.05
CA ARG A 166 1.44 -15.69 1.50
C ARG A 166 2.31 -14.55 2.02
N GLY A 167 3.14 -13.95 1.16
CA GLY A 167 4.06 -12.89 1.55
C GLY A 167 4.65 -12.17 0.35
N VAL A 168 5.00 -10.92 0.55
CA VAL A 168 5.73 -10.12 -0.45
C VAL A 168 6.77 -9.26 0.27
N VAL A 169 8.00 -9.30 -0.22
CA VAL A 169 9.15 -8.53 0.27
C VAL A 169 9.74 -7.76 -0.90
N GLU A 170 10.21 -6.55 -0.66
CA GLU A 170 10.85 -5.70 -1.67
C GLU A 170 12.25 -5.27 -1.22
N PHE A 171 13.20 -5.32 -2.14
CA PHE A 171 14.54 -4.77 -1.98
C PHE A 171 14.97 -4.03 -3.24
N GLY A 172 15.11 -2.70 -3.16
CA GLY A 172 15.64 -1.89 -4.26
C GLY A 172 14.86 -2.00 -5.57
N GLY A 173 13.56 -2.29 -5.51
CA GLY A 173 12.69 -2.46 -6.66
C GLY A 173 12.51 -3.93 -7.11
N GLU A 174 13.35 -4.85 -6.66
CA GLU A 174 13.12 -6.30 -6.84
C GLU A 174 12.16 -6.82 -5.76
N VAL A 175 11.22 -7.65 -6.18
CA VAL A 175 10.16 -8.18 -5.31
C VAL A 175 10.32 -9.68 -5.16
N ILE A 176 10.29 -10.16 -3.93
CA ILE A 176 10.27 -11.58 -3.60
C ILE A 176 8.87 -11.93 -3.12
N ALA A 177 8.20 -12.85 -3.81
CA ALA A 177 6.86 -13.30 -3.48
C ALA A 177 6.86 -14.76 -3.01
N PHE A 178 6.09 -15.00 -1.95
CA PHE A 178 5.88 -16.33 -1.38
C PHE A 178 4.51 -16.83 -1.82
N ARG A 179 4.44 -17.98 -2.49
CA ARG A 179 3.18 -18.56 -2.94
C ARG A 179 3.10 -20.04 -2.63
N ASP A 180 1.95 -20.47 -2.13
CA ASP A 180 1.68 -21.89 -1.87
C ASP A 180 1.63 -22.70 -3.18
N ASN A 181 2.17 -23.92 -3.11
CA ASN A 181 2.09 -24.92 -4.16
C ASN A 181 1.93 -26.30 -3.53
N GLY A 182 0.70 -26.71 -3.34
CA GLY A 182 0.38 -27.96 -2.63
C GLY A 182 0.74 -27.86 -1.13
N GLU A 183 1.60 -28.75 -0.66
CA GLU A 183 2.00 -28.84 0.76
C GLU A 183 3.15 -27.88 1.15
N LYS A 184 3.77 -27.21 0.20
CA LYS A 184 4.91 -26.33 0.42
C LYS A 184 4.59 -24.90 -0.03
N CYS A 185 5.36 -23.95 0.50
CA CYS A 185 5.40 -22.58 0.01
C CYS A 185 6.63 -22.41 -0.85
N GLY A 186 6.49 -21.87 -2.06
CA GLY A 186 7.58 -21.47 -2.94
C GLY A 186 7.92 -20.00 -2.75
N ALA A 187 9.18 -19.64 -2.96
CA ALA A 187 9.63 -18.25 -3.00
C ALA A 187 10.20 -17.92 -4.38
N PHE A 188 9.82 -16.76 -4.92
CA PHE A 188 10.17 -16.34 -6.27
C PHE A 188 10.58 -14.88 -6.26
N ILE A 189 11.66 -14.56 -6.97
CA ILE A 189 12.17 -13.21 -7.13
C ILE A 189 11.79 -12.68 -8.51
N SER A 190 11.36 -11.42 -8.55
CA SER A 190 11.07 -10.70 -9.80
C SER A 190 12.37 -10.27 -10.48
N SER A 191 12.36 -10.24 -11.80
CA SER A 191 13.48 -9.75 -12.62
C SER A 191 12.94 -9.27 -13.97
N ASN A 192 13.80 -8.67 -14.78
CA ASN A 192 13.47 -8.29 -16.16
C ASN A 192 13.02 -9.49 -17.04
N ASN A 193 13.20 -10.72 -16.57
CA ASN A 193 12.72 -11.94 -17.22
C ASN A 193 11.43 -12.50 -16.60
N GLY A 194 10.85 -11.81 -15.62
CA GLY A 194 9.72 -12.26 -14.83
C GLY A 194 10.14 -13.01 -13.57
N TRP A 195 9.23 -13.81 -13.04
CA TRP A 195 9.45 -14.57 -11.81
C TRP A 195 10.44 -15.73 -12.01
N SER A 196 11.45 -15.81 -11.15
CA SER A 196 12.38 -16.94 -11.04
C SER A 196 12.43 -17.45 -9.61
N ALA A 197 12.67 -18.75 -9.42
CA ALA A 197 12.83 -19.30 -8.07
C ALA A 197 14.06 -18.67 -7.38
N VAL A 198 13.92 -18.38 -6.08
CA VAL A 198 15.04 -17.90 -5.28
C VAL A 198 16.15 -18.95 -5.17
N PRO A 199 17.42 -18.56 -4.90
CA PRO A 199 18.52 -19.49 -4.71
C PRO A 199 18.20 -20.53 -3.62
N ALA A 200 18.46 -21.80 -3.90
CA ALA A 200 18.31 -22.85 -2.91
C ALA A 200 19.36 -22.71 -1.80
N THR A 201 18.95 -22.88 -0.56
CA THR A 201 19.84 -22.93 0.61
C THR A 201 19.70 -24.24 1.35
N TYR A 202 20.73 -24.63 2.10
CA TYR A 202 20.80 -25.92 2.76
C TYR A 202 21.17 -25.75 4.22
N LEU A 203 20.32 -26.26 5.10
CA LEU A 203 20.58 -26.33 6.54
C LEU A 203 21.40 -27.57 6.83
N VAL A 204 22.60 -27.36 7.34
CA VAL A 204 23.57 -28.40 7.62
C VAL A 204 23.88 -28.47 9.10
N LYS A 205 23.68 -29.64 9.70
CA LYS A 205 24.12 -29.93 11.07
C LYS A 205 25.55 -30.38 11.06
N LEU A 206 26.37 -29.78 11.92
CA LEU A 206 27.79 -30.07 12.08
C LEU A 206 28.06 -30.82 13.38
N LYS A 207 29.02 -31.72 13.34
CA LYS A 207 29.60 -32.42 14.49
C LYS A 207 31.12 -32.33 14.44
N ASN A 208 31.77 -32.67 15.57
CA ASN A 208 33.22 -32.70 15.69
C ASN A 208 33.88 -31.39 15.22
N LEU A 209 33.46 -30.28 15.79
CA LEU A 209 34.03 -28.97 15.49
C LEU A 209 35.46 -28.91 16.01
N VAL A 210 36.42 -28.62 15.11
CA VAL A 210 37.84 -28.55 15.43
C VAL A 210 38.32 -27.11 15.58
N LYS A 211 37.79 -26.18 14.76
CA LYS A 211 38.16 -24.77 14.75
C LYS A 211 36.89 -23.93 14.55
N PRO A 212 36.01 -23.87 15.55
CA PRO A 212 34.72 -23.17 15.45
C PRO A 212 34.89 -21.67 15.15
N GLU A 213 36.02 -21.06 15.53
CA GLU A 213 36.35 -19.65 15.27
C GLU A 213 36.52 -19.33 13.79
N ASN A 214 36.80 -20.30 12.95
CA ASN A 214 36.91 -20.14 11.50
C ASN A 214 35.56 -20.26 10.76
N LEU A 215 34.51 -20.71 11.44
CA LEU A 215 33.16 -20.76 10.90
C LEU A 215 32.54 -19.33 10.94
N LEU A 216 32.76 -18.59 9.88
CA LEU A 216 32.26 -17.21 9.74
C LEU A 216 31.18 -17.13 8.65
N GLU A 217 30.24 -16.26 8.85
CA GLU A 217 29.27 -15.90 7.79
C GLU A 217 30.01 -15.27 6.61
N HIS A 218 29.52 -15.54 5.41
CA HIS A 218 30.14 -15.16 4.12
C HIS A 218 31.50 -15.81 3.79
N ALA A 219 31.98 -16.74 4.61
CA ALA A 219 33.19 -17.48 4.29
C ALA A 219 32.93 -18.51 3.16
N ASN A 220 33.92 -18.68 2.29
CA ASN A 220 33.88 -19.74 1.29
C ASN A 220 34.23 -21.08 1.94
N PHE A 221 33.46 -22.10 1.63
CA PHE A 221 33.70 -23.46 2.10
C PHE A 221 34.00 -24.42 0.95
N THR A 222 34.63 -25.54 1.30
CA THR A 222 34.80 -26.70 0.43
C THR A 222 34.43 -27.96 1.20
N SER A 223 33.71 -28.89 0.56
CA SER A 223 33.39 -30.22 1.11
C SER A 223 33.43 -31.25 -0.02
N GLY A 224 34.47 -32.05 -0.04
CA GLY A 224 34.78 -32.87 -1.22
C GLY A 224 35.03 -32.01 -2.45
N SER A 225 34.28 -32.22 -3.52
CA SER A 225 34.30 -31.40 -4.75
C SER A 225 33.39 -30.16 -4.73
N VAL A 226 32.52 -30.06 -3.72
CA VAL A 226 31.53 -28.98 -3.61
C VAL A 226 32.18 -27.74 -3.02
N LYS A 227 31.94 -26.58 -3.65
CA LYS A 227 32.36 -25.26 -3.17
C LYS A 227 31.17 -24.35 -3.08
N GLY A 228 31.14 -23.49 -2.07
CA GLY A 228 30.04 -22.53 -1.87
C GLY A 228 30.37 -21.54 -0.78
N VAL A 229 29.30 -20.83 -0.34
CA VAL A 229 29.38 -19.78 0.68
C VAL A 229 28.54 -20.18 1.90
N ILE A 230 29.01 -19.82 3.09
CA ILE A 230 28.29 -19.97 4.35
C ILE A 230 27.41 -18.72 4.55
N HIS A 231 26.10 -18.89 4.61
CA HIS A 231 25.16 -17.79 4.80
C HIS A 231 24.90 -17.49 6.28
N SER A 232 24.88 -18.51 7.14
CA SER A 232 24.63 -18.33 8.58
C SER A 232 25.35 -19.39 9.39
N VAL A 233 25.71 -19.03 10.63
CA VAL A 233 26.41 -19.92 11.58
C VAL A 233 25.74 -19.81 12.95
N VAL A 234 25.25 -20.94 13.45
CA VAL A 234 24.67 -21.06 14.80
C VAL A 234 25.38 -22.21 15.52
N LEU A 235 26.27 -21.90 16.46
CA LEU A 235 26.98 -22.88 17.24
C LEU A 235 26.26 -23.18 18.55
N ALA A 236 26.29 -24.41 19.01
CA ALA A 236 25.84 -24.76 20.36
C ALA A 236 26.75 -24.09 21.40
N PRO A 237 26.28 -23.84 22.62
CA PRO A 237 27.05 -23.18 23.66
C PRO A 237 28.37 -23.94 24.03
N ASP A 238 28.38 -25.25 23.90
CA ASP A 238 29.56 -26.11 24.13
C ASP A 238 30.55 -26.09 22.97
N SER A 239 30.22 -25.44 21.85
CA SER A 239 30.97 -25.41 20.62
C SER A 239 31.36 -26.81 20.06
N ALA A 240 30.68 -27.86 20.50
CA ALA A 240 30.92 -29.23 20.01
C ALA A 240 30.10 -29.57 18.76
N SER A 241 29.00 -28.88 18.57
CA SER A 241 28.08 -29.03 17.44
C SER A 241 27.49 -27.66 17.00
N GLY A 242 26.80 -27.64 15.89
CA GLY A 242 26.17 -26.44 15.40
C GLY A 242 25.40 -26.64 14.11
N TYR A 243 24.82 -25.58 13.62
CA TYR A 243 24.14 -25.52 12.34
C TYR A 243 24.76 -24.42 11.48
N VAL A 244 24.88 -24.70 10.21
CA VAL A 244 25.25 -23.71 9.19
C VAL A 244 24.24 -23.74 8.04
N VAL A 245 24.02 -22.59 7.42
CA VAL A 245 23.25 -22.50 6.19
C VAL A 245 24.22 -22.30 5.03
N LEU A 246 24.21 -23.23 4.09
CA LEU A 246 25.12 -23.26 2.95
C LEU A 246 24.39 -22.94 1.64
N SER A 247 25.13 -22.37 0.68
CA SER A 247 24.64 -22.13 -0.69
C SER A 247 24.54 -23.39 -1.55
N GLN A 248 25.20 -24.50 -1.15
CA GLN A 248 25.25 -25.73 -1.89
C GLN A 248 25.05 -26.95 -1.00
N SER A 249 24.44 -27.99 -1.55
CA SER A 249 24.24 -29.27 -0.87
C SER A 249 25.58 -29.99 -0.67
N VAL A 250 25.78 -30.56 0.51
CA VAL A 250 26.96 -31.33 0.88
C VAL A 250 26.56 -32.72 1.38
N SER A 251 27.43 -33.71 1.17
CA SER A 251 27.16 -35.07 1.61
C SER A 251 27.45 -35.26 3.11
N ALA A 252 26.65 -36.09 3.77
CA ALA A 252 26.91 -36.47 5.16
C ALA A 252 28.25 -37.17 5.36
N ASN A 253 28.83 -36.99 6.54
CA ASN A 253 30.14 -37.50 6.97
C ASN A 253 31.35 -36.98 6.16
N GLN A 254 31.16 -35.97 5.32
CA GLN A 254 32.28 -35.28 4.66
C GLN A 254 32.84 -34.16 5.55
N PRO A 255 34.14 -33.87 5.46
CA PRO A 255 34.75 -32.76 6.15
C PRO A 255 34.27 -31.44 5.51
N LEU A 256 33.92 -30.46 6.33
CA LEU A 256 33.74 -29.08 5.92
C LEU A 256 35.06 -28.35 6.11
N GLN A 257 35.58 -27.73 5.06
CA GLN A 257 36.87 -27.07 5.04
C GLN A 257 36.71 -25.58 4.72
N ILE A 258 37.49 -24.75 5.40
CA ILE A 258 37.61 -23.31 5.13
C ILE A 258 39.09 -23.03 4.91
N ASN A 259 39.45 -22.40 3.80
CA ASN A 259 40.85 -22.16 3.40
C ASN A 259 41.74 -23.43 3.46
N GLY A 260 41.18 -24.59 3.07
CA GLY A 260 41.86 -25.86 3.06
C GLY A 260 42.00 -26.55 4.42
N ALA A 261 41.60 -25.94 5.52
CA ALA A 261 41.60 -26.53 6.84
C ALA A 261 40.22 -27.11 7.20
N THR A 262 40.19 -28.36 7.70
CA THR A 262 38.96 -28.97 8.21
C THR A 262 38.50 -28.24 9.48
N VAL A 263 37.25 -27.76 9.48
CA VAL A 263 36.66 -27.04 10.62
C VAL A 263 35.59 -27.87 11.34
N ALA A 264 34.92 -28.77 10.63
CA ALA A 264 33.88 -29.63 11.18
C ALA A 264 33.63 -30.84 10.26
N THR A 265 32.80 -31.77 10.72
CA THR A 265 32.25 -32.85 9.90
C THR A 265 30.75 -32.62 9.71
N VAL A 266 30.27 -32.81 8.50
CA VAL A 266 28.84 -32.74 8.17
C VAL A 266 28.12 -33.93 8.81
N GLU A 267 27.13 -33.69 9.65
CA GLU A 267 26.28 -34.75 10.20
C GLU A 267 25.11 -35.05 9.25
N ASN A 268 24.35 -34.02 8.87
CA ASN A 268 23.33 -34.10 7.84
C ASN A 268 23.22 -32.77 7.06
N CYS A 269 22.57 -32.85 5.91
CA CYS A 269 22.32 -31.70 5.03
C CYS A 269 20.92 -31.81 4.44
N ASN A 270 20.08 -30.83 4.73
CA ASN A 270 18.70 -30.76 4.25
C ASN A 270 18.46 -29.47 3.48
N ALA A 271 17.79 -29.56 2.34
CA ALA A 271 17.34 -28.35 1.66
C ALA A 271 16.38 -27.56 2.55
N VAL A 272 16.56 -26.24 2.61
CA VAL A 272 15.63 -25.35 3.30
C VAL A 272 14.33 -25.34 2.52
N THR A 273 13.25 -25.71 3.19
CA THR A 273 11.89 -25.71 2.63
C THR A 273 11.01 -24.77 3.44
N LEU A 274 10.16 -24.03 2.73
CA LEU A 274 9.17 -23.16 3.36
C LEU A 274 7.90 -23.94 3.57
N SER A 275 7.41 -23.93 4.80
CA SER A 275 6.17 -24.61 5.17
C SER A 275 4.96 -23.78 4.73
N LYS A 276 3.91 -24.47 4.32
CA LYS A 276 2.59 -23.89 4.17
C LYS A 276 2.04 -23.54 5.55
N GLY A 277 1.88 -22.26 5.81
CA GLY A 277 1.44 -21.75 7.11
C GLY A 277 0.39 -20.65 6.96
N LYS A 278 0.38 -19.73 7.91
CA LYS A 278 -0.36 -18.48 7.83
C LYS A 278 0.30 -17.53 6.82
N ASP A 279 -0.31 -16.37 6.59
CA ASP A 279 0.34 -15.31 5.84
C ASP A 279 1.60 -14.86 6.59
N TRP A 280 2.67 -14.61 5.84
CA TRP A 280 3.92 -14.13 6.42
C TRP A 280 3.72 -12.75 7.04
N GLN A 281 3.98 -12.62 8.31
CA GLN A 281 4.21 -11.32 8.94
C GLN A 281 5.65 -10.94 8.70
N LEU A 282 5.88 -9.80 8.07
CA LEU A 282 7.19 -9.36 7.61
C LEU A 282 7.59 -8.05 8.28
N ILE A 283 8.85 -7.96 8.69
CA ILE A 283 9.48 -6.74 9.21
C ILE A 283 10.82 -6.52 8.53
N TYR A 284 11.26 -5.28 8.46
CA TYR A 284 12.56 -4.90 7.93
C TYR A 284 13.43 -4.34 9.05
N HIS A 285 14.63 -4.86 9.19
CA HIS A 285 15.57 -4.35 10.19
C HIS A 285 17.03 -4.63 9.80
N ASN A 286 17.92 -3.75 10.26
CA ASN A 286 19.38 -3.94 10.13
C ASN A 286 19.97 -4.37 11.48
N PHE A 287 19.82 -5.64 11.84
CA PHE A 287 20.36 -6.16 13.08
C PHE A 287 21.90 -6.15 13.13
N TYR A 288 22.53 -6.38 12.00
CA TYR A 288 23.99 -6.55 11.92
C TYR A 288 24.76 -5.22 11.92
N GLY A 289 24.07 -4.09 11.77
CA GLY A 289 24.67 -2.75 11.80
C GLY A 289 25.63 -2.43 10.65
N SER A 290 25.68 -3.29 9.61
CA SER A 290 26.59 -3.11 8.49
C SER A 290 25.94 -2.28 7.38
N SER A 291 26.61 -1.22 6.96
CA SER A 291 26.44 -0.49 5.68
C SER A 291 25.01 -0.30 5.14
N ASN A 292 24.07 0.19 5.96
CA ASN A 292 22.69 0.49 5.57
C ASN A 292 21.90 -0.66 4.91
N THR A 293 22.30 -1.91 5.08
CA THR A 293 21.59 -3.05 4.51
C THR A 293 20.50 -3.54 5.47
N PHE A 294 19.25 -3.34 5.07
CA PHE A 294 18.09 -3.92 5.73
C PHE A 294 17.83 -5.30 5.16
N TYR A 295 17.62 -6.30 6.02
CA TYR A 295 17.05 -7.58 5.66
C TYR A 295 15.59 -7.63 6.08
N ALA A 296 14.81 -8.49 5.44
CA ALA A 296 13.46 -8.78 5.88
C ALA A 296 13.45 -10.03 6.75
N TYR A 297 12.66 -9.98 7.80
CA TYR A 297 12.42 -11.11 8.71
C TYR A 297 10.95 -11.46 8.66
N GLY A 298 10.65 -12.75 8.60
CA GLY A 298 9.28 -13.22 8.46
C GLY A 298 8.95 -14.38 9.38
N CYS A 299 7.71 -14.43 9.88
CA CYS A 299 7.13 -15.63 10.49
C CYS A 299 5.76 -15.94 9.88
N ASN A 300 5.38 -17.22 9.83
CA ASN A 300 4.13 -17.69 9.24
C ASN A 300 3.34 -18.66 10.12
N GLY A 301 3.64 -18.71 11.40
CA GLY A 301 3.03 -19.64 12.34
C GLY A 301 3.69 -21.03 12.40
N GLU A 302 4.65 -21.30 11.52
CA GLU A 302 5.40 -22.56 11.47
C GLU A 302 6.91 -22.33 11.64
N GLN A 303 7.43 -21.25 11.09
CA GLN A 303 8.87 -20.97 11.05
C GLN A 303 9.18 -19.49 11.01
N ILE A 304 10.43 -19.13 11.35
CA ILE A 304 10.98 -17.79 11.19
C ILE A 304 12.08 -17.85 10.13
N ILE A 305 12.13 -16.86 9.25
CA ILE A 305 13.14 -16.73 8.20
C ILE A 305 13.75 -15.32 8.18
N GLU A 306 14.99 -15.26 7.72
CA GLU A 306 15.64 -14.05 7.23
C GLU A 306 15.67 -14.10 5.70
N VAL A 307 15.27 -13.03 5.05
CA VAL A 307 15.27 -12.87 3.59
C VAL A 307 16.24 -11.76 3.22
N ARG A 308 17.16 -12.04 2.33
CA ARG A 308 18.21 -11.11 1.88
C ARG A 308 17.90 -10.53 0.50
N PRO A 309 18.47 -9.37 0.15
CA PRO A 309 18.26 -8.72 -1.15
C PRO A 309 18.57 -9.60 -2.37
N ASP A 310 19.53 -10.52 -2.24
CA ASP A 310 19.91 -11.48 -3.29
C ASP A 310 18.97 -12.70 -3.41
N GLY A 311 17.86 -12.68 -2.68
CA GLY A 311 16.89 -13.78 -2.63
C GLY A 311 17.31 -14.95 -1.73
N VAL A 312 18.44 -14.87 -1.06
CA VAL A 312 18.87 -15.91 -0.11
C VAL A 312 17.94 -15.95 1.10
N ILE A 313 17.40 -17.13 1.39
CA ILE A 313 16.53 -17.37 2.54
C ILE A 313 17.28 -18.19 3.59
N VAL A 314 17.37 -17.65 4.79
CA VAL A 314 18.03 -18.26 5.94
C VAL A 314 16.99 -18.60 7.02
N PRO A 315 16.79 -19.88 7.38
CA PRO A 315 15.91 -20.23 8.49
C PRO A 315 16.51 -19.80 9.82
N ILE A 316 15.70 -19.24 10.69
CA ILE A 316 16.06 -18.88 12.06
C ILE A 316 15.52 -19.98 12.97
N LEU A 317 16.45 -20.70 13.62
CA LEU A 317 16.11 -21.77 14.51
C LEU A 317 15.79 -21.20 15.90
N VAL A 318 14.59 -21.46 16.38
CA VAL A 318 14.11 -21.08 17.71
C VAL A 318 13.82 -22.32 18.55
N ASN A 319 13.85 -22.18 19.87
CA ASN A 319 13.63 -23.30 20.77
C ASN A 319 12.14 -23.68 20.91
N ASN A 320 11.24 -22.76 20.54
CA ASN A 320 9.80 -22.94 20.65
C ASN A 320 9.19 -23.12 19.26
N ASP A 321 8.15 -23.93 19.19
CA ASP A 321 7.42 -24.19 17.98
C ASP A 321 6.35 -23.13 17.69
N SER A 322 5.99 -22.98 16.44
CA SER A 322 4.86 -22.17 15.95
C SER A 322 4.92 -20.68 16.30
N PRO A 323 5.96 -19.95 15.85
CA PRO A 323 6.07 -18.51 16.03
C PRO A 323 4.93 -17.77 15.33
N GLN A 324 4.21 -16.89 16.06
CA GLN A 324 2.99 -16.25 15.55
C GLN A 324 3.22 -14.83 15.04
N TYR A 325 3.94 -14.01 15.80
CA TYR A 325 4.21 -12.60 15.51
C TYR A 325 5.66 -12.29 15.82
N ILE A 326 6.26 -11.40 15.01
CA ILE A 326 7.64 -10.93 15.21
C ILE A 326 7.70 -9.40 15.22
N CYS A 327 8.69 -8.87 15.93
CA CYS A 327 8.98 -7.44 15.97
C CYS A 327 10.46 -7.20 16.27
N ALA A 328 11.05 -6.20 15.62
CA ALA A 328 12.37 -5.71 15.99
C ALA A 328 12.24 -4.64 17.08
N HIS A 329 12.91 -4.85 18.21
CA HIS A 329 12.93 -3.89 19.32
C HIS A 329 14.29 -3.87 20.00
N ARG A 330 14.87 -2.66 20.20
CA ARG A 330 16.20 -2.51 20.83
C ARG A 330 17.28 -3.40 20.24
N ASN A 331 17.26 -3.59 18.92
CA ASN A 331 18.15 -4.46 18.16
C ASN A 331 18.08 -5.95 18.54
N HIS A 332 16.95 -6.40 19.12
CA HIS A 332 16.60 -7.80 19.31
C HIS A 332 15.44 -8.17 18.39
N LEU A 333 15.44 -9.39 17.87
CA LEU A 333 14.27 -9.97 17.21
C LEU A 333 13.39 -10.62 18.26
N PHE A 334 12.21 -10.07 18.49
CA PHE A 334 11.18 -10.64 19.36
C PHE A 334 10.25 -11.53 18.56
N ALA A 335 9.83 -12.64 19.13
CA ALA A 335 8.82 -13.52 18.57
C ALA A 335 7.85 -13.98 19.66
N SER A 336 6.57 -14.03 19.29
CA SER A 336 5.53 -14.60 20.14
C SER A 336 5.24 -16.05 19.77
N PHE A 337 4.90 -16.84 20.78
CA PHE A 337 4.59 -18.26 20.64
C PHE A 337 3.23 -18.56 21.30
N PRO A 338 2.60 -19.71 20.98
CA PRO A 338 1.35 -20.12 21.60
C PRO A 338 1.42 -20.13 23.15
N GLY A 339 0.27 -19.88 23.78
CA GLY A 339 0.19 -19.81 25.25
C GLY A 339 0.69 -18.52 25.86
N GLY A 340 0.84 -17.46 25.05
CA GLY A 340 1.24 -16.14 25.56
C GLY A 340 2.71 -16.03 25.91
N GLN A 341 3.55 -16.81 25.26
CA GLN A 341 5.00 -16.73 25.45
C GLN A 341 5.60 -15.72 24.47
N LEU A 342 6.49 -14.89 24.98
CA LEU A 342 7.30 -13.94 24.20
C LEU A 342 8.76 -14.26 24.42
N GLY A 343 9.50 -14.50 23.35
CA GLY A 343 10.95 -14.70 23.37
C GLY A 343 11.69 -13.67 22.56
N HIS A 344 12.99 -13.56 22.74
CA HIS A 344 13.83 -12.68 21.92
C HIS A 344 15.21 -13.28 21.64
N SER A 345 15.80 -12.84 20.53
CA SER A 345 17.17 -13.16 20.15
C SER A 345 18.22 -12.41 20.96
N LEU A 346 19.48 -12.73 20.78
CA LEU A 346 20.58 -11.88 21.23
C LEU A 346 20.58 -10.53 20.49
N VAL A 347 21.11 -9.50 21.14
CA VAL A 347 21.27 -8.17 20.53
C VAL A 347 22.12 -8.25 19.26
N GLY A 348 21.62 -7.71 18.15
CA GLY A 348 22.31 -7.72 16.85
C GLY A 348 22.53 -9.10 16.24
N ARG A 349 21.89 -10.15 16.76
CA ARG A 349 22.06 -11.53 16.31
C ARG A 349 20.71 -12.24 16.21
N PRO A 350 19.91 -11.97 15.17
CA PRO A 350 18.55 -12.50 15.07
C PRO A 350 18.48 -14.03 14.96
N ASN A 351 19.56 -14.67 14.55
CA ASN A 351 19.69 -16.12 14.43
C ASN A 351 20.14 -16.84 15.72
N LYS A 352 20.39 -16.13 16.83
CA LYS A 352 20.88 -16.72 18.09
C LYS A 352 19.85 -16.59 19.22
N TRP A 353 19.31 -17.74 19.65
CA TRP A 353 18.22 -17.87 20.63
C TRP A 353 18.63 -18.78 21.79
N SER A 354 19.69 -18.45 22.49
CA SER A 354 20.19 -19.24 23.62
C SER A 354 20.02 -18.48 24.93
N VAL A 355 19.30 -19.07 25.88
CA VAL A 355 19.11 -18.51 27.23
C VAL A 355 20.44 -18.35 27.96
N LEU A 356 21.38 -19.29 27.77
CA LEU A 356 22.72 -19.23 28.36
C LEU A 356 23.54 -18.04 27.84
N LEU A 357 23.26 -17.57 26.62
CA LEU A 357 23.96 -16.46 25.99
C LEU A 357 23.22 -15.12 26.14
N GLY A 358 22.00 -15.09 26.74
CA GLY A 358 21.30 -13.85 27.03
C GLY A 358 19.96 -13.62 26.32
N SER A 359 19.37 -14.64 25.69
CA SER A 359 17.97 -14.58 25.31
C SER A 359 17.08 -14.91 26.51
N GLU A 360 15.89 -14.32 26.55
CA GLU A 360 14.91 -14.56 27.62
C GLU A 360 13.54 -14.92 27.05
N GLN A 361 12.69 -15.46 27.94
CA GLN A 361 11.29 -15.76 27.63
C GLN A 361 10.41 -15.16 28.71
N PHE A 362 9.34 -14.49 28.29
CA PHE A 362 8.33 -13.88 29.14
C PHE A 362 7.01 -14.60 28.96
N GLY A 363 6.32 -14.90 30.06
CA GLY A 363 4.96 -15.43 30.04
C GLY A 363 3.95 -14.32 30.33
N LEU A 364 3.05 -14.03 29.39
CA LEU A 364 2.02 -13.00 29.58
C LEU A 364 0.72 -13.54 30.17
N GLY A 365 0.52 -14.86 30.16
CA GLY A 365 -0.73 -15.49 30.66
C GLY A 365 -1.96 -15.23 29.78
N ASP A 366 -1.79 -14.64 28.59
CA ASP A 366 -2.84 -14.40 27.60
C ASP A 366 -2.23 -14.47 26.21
N GLU A 367 -3.01 -14.94 25.22
CA GLU A 367 -2.51 -15.14 23.87
C GLU A 367 -2.14 -13.82 23.19
N ILE A 368 -0.90 -13.73 22.70
CA ILE A 368 -0.38 -12.55 22.01
C ILE A 368 -1.00 -12.47 20.60
N THR A 369 -1.52 -11.31 20.26
CA THR A 369 -2.19 -11.02 18.98
C THR A 369 -1.46 -10.02 18.10
N ALA A 370 -0.54 -9.25 18.66
CA ALA A 370 0.24 -8.27 17.93
C ALA A 370 1.47 -7.81 18.72
N LEU A 371 2.51 -7.40 18.00
CA LEU A 371 3.72 -6.79 18.56
C LEU A 371 4.04 -5.53 17.77
N SER A 372 4.41 -4.45 18.45
CA SER A 372 4.89 -3.22 17.80
C SER A 372 5.85 -2.44 18.68
N SER A 373 6.96 -2.02 18.15
CA SER A 373 7.94 -1.17 18.82
C SER A 373 7.56 0.30 18.65
N THR A 374 7.56 1.07 19.74
CA THR A 374 7.29 2.50 19.70
C THR A 374 8.56 3.32 19.58
N THR A 375 8.45 4.56 19.08
CA THR A 375 9.55 5.53 19.08
C THR A 375 10.02 5.89 20.48
N GLY A 376 9.16 5.77 21.49
CA GLY A 376 9.49 5.93 22.90
C GLY A 376 10.28 4.77 23.52
N GLY A 377 10.63 3.76 22.72
CA GLY A 377 11.49 2.65 23.17
C GLY A 377 10.79 1.62 24.04
N VAL A 378 9.46 1.51 23.97
CA VAL A 378 8.65 0.47 24.61
C VAL A 378 8.12 -0.47 23.54
N LEU A 379 8.17 -1.77 23.80
CA LEU A 379 7.51 -2.77 22.96
C LEU A 379 6.07 -2.94 23.43
N ILE A 380 5.12 -2.56 22.60
CA ILE A 380 3.69 -2.80 22.85
C ILE A 380 3.35 -4.23 22.47
N ILE A 381 2.68 -4.91 23.37
CA ILE A 381 2.28 -6.31 23.24
C ILE A 381 0.75 -6.35 23.34
N GLY A 382 0.11 -6.53 22.21
CA GLY A 382 -1.33 -6.80 22.15
C GLY A 382 -1.59 -8.24 22.52
N CYS A 383 -2.52 -8.47 23.45
CA CYS A 383 -3.02 -9.81 23.76
C CYS A 383 -4.52 -9.88 23.45
N ARG A 384 -5.12 -11.06 23.57
CA ARG A 384 -6.56 -11.28 23.31
C ARG A 384 -7.44 -10.44 24.24
N ASN A 385 -7.09 -10.36 25.54
CA ASN A 385 -7.91 -9.71 26.56
C ASN A 385 -7.24 -8.53 27.26
N LYS A 386 -5.95 -8.30 27.03
CA LYS A 386 -5.20 -7.19 27.62
C LYS A 386 -4.17 -6.63 26.65
N THR A 387 -3.62 -5.47 26.99
CA THR A 387 -2.46 -4.87 26.33
C THR A 387 -1.38 -4.64 27.36
N ALA A 388 -0.17 -5.07 27.08
CA ALA A 388 1.00 -4.92 27.93
C ALA A 388 2.11 -4.15 27.20
N GLY A 389 3.09 -3.68 27.94
CA GLY A 389 4.29 -3.05 27.43
C GLY A 389 5.54 -3.62 28.08
N LEU A 390 6.58 -3.85 27.29
CA LEU A 390 7.91 -4.17 27.76
C LEU A 390 8.74 -2.89 27.79
N TYR A 391 9.13 -2.47 28.97
CA TYR A 391 9.91 -1.28 29.25
C TYR A 391 11.36 -1.66 29.52
N GLY A 392 12.28 -0.73 29.33
CA GLY A 392 13.70 -0.95 29.56
C GLY A 392 14.54 -0.81 28.30
N SER A 393 15.83 -0.89 28.46
CA SER A 393 16.83 -0.73 27.40
C SER A 393 17.51 -2.04 27.00
N GLY A 394 17.46 -3.06 27.83
CA GLY A 394 18.07 -4.35 27.62
C GLY A 394 17.66 -5.38 28.66
N ARG A 395 18.26 -6.56 28.59
CA ARG A 395 17.95 -7.71 29.44
C ARG A 395 17.90 -7.40 30.93
N ASP A 396 18.85 -6.62 31.41
CA ASP A 396 19.04 -6.42 32.88
C ASP A 396 18.00 -5.48 33.50
N ASP A 397 17.30 -4.68 32.70
CA ASP A 397 16.32 -3.69 33.16
C ASP A 397 14.92 -3.87 32.55
N TRP A 398 14.69 -4.93 31.78
CA TRP A 398 13.36 -5.15 31.19
C TRP A 398 12.30 -5.43 32.24
N ALA A 399 11.23 -4.67 32.13
CA ALA A 399 10.06 -4.78 33.00
C ALA A 399 8.77 -4.86 32.20
N MET A 400 8.02 -5.93 32.41
CA MET A 400 6.70 -6.11 31.80
C MET A 400 5.65 -5.40 32.65
N LYS A 401 4.83 -4.54 32.07
CA LYS A 401 3.71 -3.86 32.71
C LYS A 401 2.43 -3.99 31.90
N ASP A 402 1.31 -4.21 32.54
CA ASP A 402 0.01 -4.16 31.91
C ASP A 402 -0.39 -2.68 31.67
N ILE A 403 -0.74 -2.34 30.43
CA ILE A 403 -1.18 -1.01 30.00
C ILE A 403 -2.70 -0.89 30.15
N SER A 404 -3.44 -1.94 29.77
CA SER A 404 -4.91 -1.95 29.75
C SER A 404 -5.47 -3.36 29.82
N SER A 405 -6.67 -3.48 30.42
CA SER A 405 -7.50 -4.70 30.37
C SER A 405 -8.31 -4.84 29.08
N VAL A 406 -7.92 -4.15 28.02
CA VAL A 406 -8.53 -4.23 26.70
C VAL A 406 -7.53 -4.87 25.76
N GLY A 407 -7.95 -5.92 25.06
CA GLY A 407 -7.12 -6.64 24.09
C GLY A 407 -7.12 -5.99 22.71
N ILE A 408 -6.18 -6.42 21.87
CA ILE A 408 -6.00 -5.96 20.49
C ILE A 408 -6.39 -7.07 19.52
N HIS A 409 -7.15 -6.71 18.48
CA HIS A 409 -7.53 -7.63 17.41
C HIS A 409 -6.30 -7.99 16.56
N PRO A 410 -6.11 -9.28 16.22
CA PRO A 410 -4.97 -9.74 15.41
C PRO A 410 -4.80 -8.96 14.09
N GLY A 411 -3.55 -8.64 13.73
CA GLY A 411 -3.24 -8.00 12.46
C GLY A 411 -3.65 -6.52 12.33
N THR A 412 -4.06 -5.86 13.43
CA THR A 412 -4.56 -4.48 13.39
C THR A 412 -3.67 -3.44 14.08
N LEU A 413 -2.66 -3.87 14.81
CA LEU A 413 -1.73 -2.95 15.48
C LEU A 413 -0.73 -2.40 14.46
N GLN A 414 -0.79 -1.11 14.23
CA GLN A 414 0.12 -0.39 13.34
C GLN A 414 0.65 0.85 14.02
N THR A 415 1.93 1.12 13.82
CA THR A 415 2.59 2.32 14.34
C THR A 415 3.00 3.23 13.18
N SER A 416 2.43 4.45 13.16
CA SER A 416 2.92 5.56 12.35
C SER A 416 3.66 6.54 13.29
N PHE A 417 3.01 7.61 13.76
CA PHE A 417 3.53 8.40 14.89
C PHE A 417 3.14 7.80 16.22
N VAL A 418 1.90 7.38 16.32
CA VAL A 418 1.32 6.77 17.53
C VAL A 418 0.72 5.43 17.12
N PRO A 419 0.87 4.39 17.94
CA PRO A 419 0.24 3.12 17.65
C PRO A 419 -1.29 3.23 17.66
N LEU A 420 -1.92 2.73 16.58
CA LEU A 420 -3.36 2.53 16.47
C LEU A 420 -3.65 1.04 16.30
N ALA A 421 -4.74 0.60 16.90
CA ALA A 421 -5.20 -0.77 16.81
C ALA A 421 -6.74 -0.84 16.83
N ILE A 422 -7.29 -1.98 16.45
CA ILE A 422 -8.69 -2.30 16.68
C ILE A 422 -8.78 -3.12 17.98
N SER A 423 -9.67 -2.72 18.86
CA SER A 423 -10.01 -3.40 20.10
C SER A 423 -11.49 -3.73 20.15
N LYS A 424 -11.95 -4.35 21.24
CA LYS A 424 -13.39 -4.54 21.49
C LYS A 424 -14.19 -3.22 21.56
N ASN A 425 -13.52 -2.10 21.82
CA ASN A 425 -14.14 -0.78 21.90
C ASN A 425 -14.07 0.00 20.57
N GLY A 426 -13.60 -0.63 19.49
CA GLY A 426 -13.36 0.01 18.18
C GLY A 426 -11.89 0.39 18.01
N ILE A 427 -11.64 1.47 17.27
CA ILE A 427 -10.29 1.99 17.03
C ILE A 427 -9.76 2.60 18.31
N THR A 428 -8.59 2.16 18.73
CA THR A 428 -7.91 2.65 19.94
C THR A 428 -6.53 3.16 19.62
N ARG A 429 -6.14 4.20 20.32
CA ARG A 429 -4.82 4.82 20.27
C ARG A 429 -4.06 4.48 21.55
N ILE A 430 -2.76 4.18 21.40
CA ILE A 430 -1.89 3.89 22.53
C ILE A 430 -0.98 5.09 22.74
N ASP A 431 -1.36 5.94 23.72
CA ASP A 431 -0.69 7.19 24.01
C ASP A 431 0.35 7.03 25.12
N GLN A 432 1.47 7.71 24.98
CA GLN A 432 2.39 7.91 26.10
C GLN A 432 1.81 8.95 27.05
N THR A 433 1.79 8.66 28.35
CA THR A 433 1.34 9.61 29.37
C THR A 433 2.46 10.62 29.67
N GLU A 434 2.09 11.84 30.05
CA GLU A 434 3.06 12.90 30.39
C GLU A 434 3.87 12.56 31.66
N GLN A 435 3.35 11.71 32.51
CA GLN A 435 4.01 11.30 33.76
C GLN A 435 4.67 9.94 33.60
N PHE A 436 5.97 9.87 33.86
CA PHE A 436 6.77 8.63 33.97
C PHE A 436 6.90 7.76 32.75
N GLY A 437 6.52 8.23 31.53
CA GLY A 437 6.66 7.47 30.31
C GLY A 437 5.76 6.23 30.20
N ASP A 438 4.74 6.12 31.03
CA ASP A 438 3.73 5.08 30.94
C ASP A 438 2.82 5.28 29.72
N PHE A 439 2.13 4.22 29.30
CA PHE A 439 1.19 4.24 28.18
C PHE A 439 -0.24 4.00 28.65
N LYS A 440 -1.20 4.53 27.90
CA LYS A 440 -2.64 4.29 28.10
C LYS A 440 -3.33 4.02 26.77
N LEU A 441 -4.38 3.21 26.78
CA LEU A 441 -5.32 3.11 25.66
C LEU A 441 -6.34 4.25 25.74
N SER A 442 -6.48 4.95 24.61
CA SER A 442 -7.49 6.00 24.45
C SER A 442 -8.35 5.69 23.22
N GLU A 443 -9.66 5.90 23.35
CA GLU A 443 -10.57 5.82 22.21
C GLU A 443 -10.37 7.04 21.30
N VAL A 444 -10.48 6.82 19.98
CA VAL A 444 -10.44 7.92 19.01
C VAL A 444 -11.84 8.43 18.67
N ASP A 445 -11.94 9.70 18.32
CA ASP A 445 -13.22 10.33 17.96
C ASP A 445 -13.88 9.70 16.72
N ALA A 446 -13.12 9.04 15.86
CA ALA A 446 -13.63 8.27 14.72
C ALA A 446 -14.65 7.19 15.15
N ASN A 447 -14.49 6.55 16.31
CA ASN A 447 -15.44 5.56 16.79
C ASN A 447 -16.84 6.13 16.93
N ARG A 448 -16.95 7.31 17.54
CA ARG A 448 -18.22 8.03 17.66
C ARG A 448 -18.73 8.51 16.32
N LYS A 449 -17.90 9.17 15.53
CA LYS A 449 -18.29 9.77 14.24
C LYS A 449 -18.74 8.72 13.21
N LEU A 450 -18.13 7.57 13.18
CA LEU A 450 -18.47 6.49 12.25
C LEU A 450 -19.55 5.55 12.78
N GLY A 451 -19.88 5.61 14.10
CA GLY A 451 -20.68 4.58 14.75
C GLY A 451 -19.99 3.23 14.63
N PHE A 452 -18.67 3.22 14.85
CA PHE A 452 -17.84 2.04 14.60
C PHE A 452 -18.31 0.89 15.50
N ASP A 453 -18.88 -0.13 14.85
CA ASP A 453 -19.22 -1.39 15.46
C ASP A 453 -18.29 -2.46 14.88
N LYS A 454 -17.54 -3.11 15.75
CA LYS A 454 -16.62 -4.20 15.41
C LYS A 454 -17.29 -5.31 14.60
N GLN A 455 -18.56 -5.57 14.82
CA GLN A 455 -19.31 -6.62 14.10
C GLN A 455 -19.56 -6.26 12.64
N HIS A 456 -19.63 -4.96 12.31
CA HIS A 456 -19.82 -4.48 10.94
C HIS A 456 -18.52 -4.37 10.13
N TYR A 457 -17.34 -4.45 10.79
CA TYR A 457 -16.05 -4.32 10.13
C TYR A 457 -15.13 -5.47 10.52
N ASN A 458 -15.30 -6.60 9.87
CA ASN A 458 -14.41 -7.75 10.05
C ASN A 458 -13.03 -7.45 9.44
N ILE A 459 -12.19 -6.74 10.20
CA ILE A 459 -10.85 -6.32 9.79
C ILE A 459 -9.91 -7.52 9.85
N VAL A 460 -9.21 -7.77 8.75
CA VAL A 460 -8.28 -8.90 8.62
C VAL A 460 -6.83 -8.47 8.39
N TYR A 461 -6.62 -7.29 7.80
CA TYR A 461 -5.29 -6.74 7.54
C TYR A 461 -5.25 -5.26 7.88
N SER A 462 -4.06 -4.75 8.11
CA SER A 462 -3.80 -3.31 8.21
C SER A 462 -2.46 -2.95 7.58
N SER A 463 -2.34 -1.70 7.15
CA SER A 463 -1.08 -1.14 6.64
C SER A 463 -0.95 0.32 7.06
N THR A 464 0.27 0.82 7.04
CA THR A 464 0.54 2.24 7.23
C THR A 464 0.86 2.92 5.91
N LYS A 465 0.56 4.20 5.80
CA LYS A 465 1.09 5.11 4.79
C LYS A 465 1.85 6.24 5.51
N PRO A 466 3.13 6.03 5.88
CA PRO A 466 3.85 6.93 6.80
C PRO A 466 3.91 8.38 6.32
N LYS A 467 4.13 8.62 5.02
CA LYS A 467 4.18 9.96 4.41
C LYS A 467 2.90 10.79 4.62
N SER A 468 1.77 10.12 4.84
CA SER A 468 0.45 10.76 4.99
C SER A 468 -0.14 10.61 6.39
N ASN A 469 0.56 10.00 7.34
CA ASN A 469 0.03 9.67 8.67
C ASN A 469 -1.27 8.86 8.65
N GLN A 470 -1.43 8.03 7.64
CA GLN A 470 -2.61 7.20 7.46
C GLN A 470 -2.36 5.78 7.90
N ILE A 471 -3.36 5.21 8.55
CA ILE A 471 -3.45 3.78 8.79
C ILE A 471 -4.70 3.28 8.08
N ARG A 472 -4.55 2.19 7.34
CA ARG A 472 -5.62 1.58 6.58
C ARG A 472 -5.95 0.23 7.17
N PHE A 473 -7.24 0.00 7.37
CA PHE A 473 -7.79 -1.25 7.88
C PHE A 473 -8.62 -1.90 6.78
N TYR A 474 -8.26 -3.14 6.45
CA TYR A 474 -8.88 -3.90 5.36
C TYR A 474 -9.86 -4.92 5.91
N SER A 475 -11.12 -4.77 5.49
CA SER A 475 -12.20 -5.67 5.89
C SER A 475 -12.30 -6.86 4.94
N ALA A 476 -12.66 -8.02 5.48
CA ALA A 476 -13.00 -9.21 4.70
C ALA A 476 -14.24 -9.02 3.80
N GLU A 477 -15.08 -8.01 4.09
CA GLU A 477 -16.30 -7.67 3.36
C GLU A 477 -16.06 -6.69 2.20
N GLY A 478 -14.83 -6.19 2.03
CA GLY A 478 -14.43 -5.31 0.94
C GLY A 478 -14.69 -3.82 1.16
N ARG A 479 -15.31 -3.42 2.27
CA ARG A 479 -15.42 -2.01 2.67
C ARG A 479 -14.30 -1.70 3.68
N HIS A 480 -13.30 -1.00 3.21
CA HIS A 480 -12.08 -0.70 3.95
C HIS A 480 -12.16 0.68 4.59
N LEU A 481 -11.34 0.91 5.61
CA LEU A 481 -11.32 2.15 6.38
C LEU A 481 -9.92 2.79 6.31
N CYS A 482 -9.86 4.06 5.96
CA CYS A 482 -8.70 4.92 6.07
C CYS A 482 -8.86 5.81 7.30
N VAL A 483 -7.87 5.82 8.18
CA VAL A 483 -7.83 6.67 9.38
C VAL A 483 -6.55 7.48 9.34
N MET A 484 -6.67 8.79 9.42
CA MET A 484 -5.55 9.72 9.54
C MET A 484 -5.56 10.34 10.93
N LEU A 485 -4.44 10.23 11.63
CA LEU A 485 -4.25 10.89 12.91
C LEU A 485 -3.71 12.32 12.70
N GLN A 486 -4.35 13.30 13.33
CA GLN A 486 -3.94 14.69 13.30
C GLN A 486 -3.02 15.02 14.49
N PRO A 487 -2.20 16.09 14.40
CA PRO A 487 -1.33 16.51 15.49
C PRO A 487 -2.06 16.88 16.79
N ASP A 488 -3.31 17.36 16.68
CA ASP A 488 -4.19 17.68 17.81
C ASP A 488 -4.79 16.44 18.47
N GLY A 489 -4.48 15.25 17.96
CA GLY A 489 -5.00 13.97 18.44
C GLY A 489 -6.39 13.62 17.89
N SER A 490 -7.03 14.49 17.11
CA SER A 490 -8.27 14.15 16.38
C SER A 490 -7.98 13.18 15.24
N THR A 491 -9.02 12.49 14.77
CA THR A 491 -8.90 11.59 13.63
C THR A 491 -9.82 12.03 12.49
N ARG A 492 -9.33 11.84 11.27
CA ARG A 492 -10.13 11.97 10.05
C ARG A 492 -10.21 10.60 9.40
N SER A 493 -11.40 10.22 8.98
CA SER A 493 -11.64 8.87 8.46
C SER A 493 -12.52 8.89 7.23
N THR A 494 -12.25 7.97 6.31
CA THR A 494 -13.00 7.75 5.06
C THR A 494 -13.09 6.27 4.77
N PHE A 495 -14.01 5.89 3.89
CA PHE A 495 -14.09 4.52 3.39
C PHE A 495 -13.51 4.41 1.98
N PHE A 496 -13.03 3.22 1.66
CA PHE A 496 -12.63 2.87 0.31
C PHE A 496 -12.96 1.41 0.01
N THR A 497 -13.05 1.09 -1.28
CA THR A 497 -13.38 -0.24 -1.77
C THR A 497 -12.48 -0.58 -2.94
N TYR A 498 -12.18 -1.86 -3.11
CA TYR A 498 -11.53 -2.38 -4.30
C TYR A 498 -12.50 -3.25 -5.11
N PRO A 499 -12.29 -3.42 -6.41
CA PRO A 499 -13.13 -4.27 -7.26
C PRO A 499 -13.17 -5.74 -6.82
N GLU A 500 -12.11 -6.18 -6.13
CA GLU A 500 -11.94 -7.55 -5.65
C GLU A 500 -11.57 -7.58 -4.17
N LEU A 501 -11.88 -8.68 -3.50
CA LEU A 501 -11.54 -8.87 -2.10
C LEU A 501 -10.04 -9.10 -1.93
N VAL A 502 -9.42 -8.31 -1.09
CA VAL A 502 -8.01 -8.42 -0.74
C VAL A 502 -7.76 -9.74 -0.01
N LYS A 503 -6.75 -10.49 -0.44
CA LYS A 503 -6.34 -11.77 0.14
C LYS A 503 -5.03 -11.71 0.91
N GLY A 504 -4.28 -10.63 0.78
CA GLY A 504 -3.06 -10.37 1.53
C GLY A 504 -2.60 -8.93 1.37
N ILE A 505 -2.01 -8.38 2.42
CA ILE A 505 -1.39 -7.06 2.45
C ILE A 505 -0.02 -7.19 3.11
N TRP A 506 0.99 -6.64 2.47
CA TRP A 506 2.36 -6.59 3.00
C TRP A 506 2.95 -5.22 2.76
N GLN A 507 3.74 -4.77 3.71
CA GLN A 507 4.32 -3.44 3.66
C GLN A 507 5.85 -3.56 3.57
N SER A 508 6.42 -2.91 2.58
CA SER A 508 7.85 -2.58 2.52
C SER A 508 8.09 -1.19 3.13
N PRO A 509 9.35 -0.76 3.30
CA PRO A 509 9.63 0.61 3.76
C PRO A 509 8.99 1.70 2.89
N ASP A 510 8.87 1.48 1.58
CA ASP A 510 8.43 2.50 0.61
C ASP A 510 7.04 2.21 0.02
N ASN A 511 6.65 0.95 -0.09
CA ASN A 511 5.47 0.53 -0.84
C ASN A 511 4.55 -0.40 -0.03
N VAL A 512 3.29 -0.46 -0.43
CA VAL A 512 2.32 -1.44 0.06
C VAL A 512 2.00 -2.39 -1.08
N TYR A 513 2.15 -3.68 -0.81
CA TYR A 513 1.83 -4.76 -1.73
C TYR A 513 0.56 -5.47 -1.33
N MET A 514 -0.18 -5.94 -2.32
CA MET A 514 -1.41 -6.69 -2.11
C MET A 514 -1.52 -7.86 -3.06
N ALA A 515 -2.36 -8.82 -2.71
CA ALA A 515 -2.71 -9.93 -3.56
C ALA A 515 -4.23 -10.16 -3.55
N PHE A 516 -4.72 -10.64 -4.68
CA PHE A 516 -6.08 -11.10 -4.90
C PHE A 516 -6.08 -12.62 -5.17
N ASN A 517 -7.14 -13.15 -5.78
CA ASN A 517 -7.23 -14.59 -6.07
C ASN A 517 -6.50 -15.05 -7.35
N ASP A 518 -6.02 -14.13 -8.15
CA ASP A 518 -5.41 -14.39 -9.46
C ASP A 518 -3.93 -14.82 -9.40
N GLY A 519 -3.32 -14.76 -8.22
CA GLY A 519 -1.91 -15.10 -7.99
C GLY A 519 -0.92 -14.07 -8.54
N LYS A 520 -1.35 -12.88 -8.91
CA LYS A 520 -0.49 -11.74 -9.24
C LYS A 520 -0.18 -10.91 -7.99
N VAL A 521 0.99 -10.30 -7.98
CA VAL A 521 1.39 -9.29 -6.99
C VAL A 521 1.00 -7.92 -7.51
N TYR A 522 0.40 -7.10 -6.64
CA TYR A 522 0.00 -5.74 -6.92
C TYR A 522 0.73 -4.77 -6.00
N ARG A 523 1.13 -3.64 -6.53
CA ARG A 523 1.75 -2.53 -5.79
C ARG A 523 0.83 -1.33 -5.79
N GLN A 524 0.57 -0.75 -4.62
CA GLN A 524 -0.05 0.57 -4.52
C GLN A 524 0.95 1.65 -4.91
N SER A 525 0.53 2.62 -5.68
CA SER A 525 1.38 3.72 -6.12
C SER A 525 0.56 5.01 -6.26
N ASP A 526 1.13 6.12 -5.78
CA ASP A 526 0.54 7.46 -5.94
C ASP A 526 0.44 7.87 -7.43
N ASN A 527 1.27 7.28 -8.28
CA ASN A 527 1.29 7.50 -9.73
C ASN A 527 0.31 6.57 -10.50
N CYS A 528 -0.39 5.70 -9.80
CA CYS A 528 -1.38 4.82 -10.42
C CYS A 528 -2.79 5.37 -10.21
N TYR A 529 -3.51 5.62 -11.31
CA TYR A 529 -4.79 6.30 -11.29
C TYR A 529 -5.98 5.36 -11.50
N SER A 530 -5.73 4.06 -11.57
CA SER A 530 -6.74 3.00 -11.74
C SER A 530 -6.48 1.82 -10.82
N PHE A 531 -7.46 0.96 -10.66
CA PHE A 531 -7.33 -0.35 -10.01
C PHE A 531 -6.90 -1.39 -11.05
N SER A 532 -5.63 -1.35 -11.45
CA SER A 532 -5.07 -2.21 -12.50
C SER A 532 -5.91 -2.18 -13.79
N GLY A 533 -6.22 -0.97 -14.29
CA GLY A 533 -7.05 -0.74 -15.48
C GLY A 533 -8.55 -0.62 -15.22
N LYS A 534 -9.05 -0.96 -14.02
CA LYS A 534 -10.43 -0.70 -13.63
C LYS A 534 -10.55 0.71 -13.05
N GLN A 535 -11.62 1.40 -13.39
CA GLN A 535 -11.85 2.78 -12.93
C GLN A 535 -11.99 2.88 -11.41
N ILE A 536 -11.58 4.02 -10.86
CA ILE A 536 -11.82 4.39 -9.46
C ILE A 536 -13.03 5.33 -9.41
N ASP A 537 -14.17 4.81 -8.99
CA ASP A 537 -15.35 5.63 -8.74
C ASP A 537 -15.26 6.21 -7.33
N TRP A 538 -15.39 7.53 -7.22
CA TRP A 538 -15.29 8.22 -5.95
C TRP A 538 -16.44 9.20 -5.73
N ILE A 539 -16.77 9.43 -4.47
CA ILE A 539 -17.80 10.38 -4.08
C ILE A 539 -17.47 11.02 -2.73
N VAL A 540 -17.70 12.32 -2.63
CA VAL A 540 -17.73 13.08 -1.38
C VAL A 540 -19.04 13.86 -1.31
N LYS A 541 -19.80 13.66 -0.24
CA LYS A 541 -21.00 14.46 0.07
C LYS A 541 -20.75 15.21 1.38
N MET A 542 -20.76 16.54 1.30
CA MET A 542 -20.56 17.41 2.45
C MET A 542 -21.81 17.46 3.35
N ALA A 543 -21.64 17.86 4.59
CA ALA A 543 -22.73 18.10 5.51
C ALA A 543 -23.63 19.24 5.02
N PHE A 544 -24.90 19.21 5.43
CA PHE A 544 -25.85 20.27 5.14
C PHE A 544 -25.47 21.57 5.85
N ASN A 545 -25.20 22.61 5.08
CA ASN A 545 -24.78 23.91 5.58
C ASN A 545 -25.94 24.88 5.60
N HIS A 546 -26.28 25.41 6.76
CA HIS A 546 -27.30 26.41 6.96
C HIS A 546 -26.75 27.85 7.03
N CYS A 547 -25.46 28.04 6.73
CA CYS A 547 -24.79 29.36 6.69
C CYS A 547 -25.05 30.23 7.93
N GLY A 548 -24.90 29.63 9.14
CA GLY A 548 -25.12 30.30 10.42
C GLY A 548 -26.58 30.62 10.78
N SER A 549 -27.54 30.41 9.87
CA SER A 549 -28.94 30.76 10.07
C SER A 549 -29.89 29.62 9.68
N PRO A 550 -30.17 28.67 10.57
CA PRO A 550 -30.93 27.46 10.25
C PRO A 550 -32.42 27.72 9.94
N THR A 551 -32.97 28.86 10.35
CA THR A 551 -34.38 29.21 10.16
C THR A 551 -34.63 30.07 8.92
N LEU A 552 -33.64 30.78 8.41
CA LEU A 552 -33.81 31.70 7.28
C LEU A 552 -33.68 30.97 5.94
N ILE A 553 -34.58 31.27 5.03
CA ILE A 553 -34.53 30.80 3.65
C ILE A 553 -33.43 31.57 2.90
N LYS A 554 -32.64 30.85 2.13
CA LYS A 554 -31.59 31.37 1.26
C LYS A 554 -31.95 31.11 -0.20
N SER A 555 -31.65 32.09 -1.04
CA SER A 555 -31.61 31.93 -2.50
C SER A 555 -30.18 31.64 -2.88
N TRP A 556 -29.91 30.46 -3.43
CA TRP A 556 -28.60 30.02 -3.83
C TRP A 556 -28.27 30.54 -5.23
N HIS A 557 -27.03 31.00 -5.44
CA HIS A 557 -26.58 31.57 -6.71
C HIS A 557 -25.44 30.78 -7.35
N SER A 558 -24.32 30.66 -6.65
CA SER A 558 -23.13 29.96 -7.15
C SER A 558 -22.34 29.39 -6.01
N ALA A 559 -21.44 28.49 -6.34
CA ALA A 559 -20.35 28.09 -5.46
C ALA A 559 -19.03 28.05 -6.24
N GLU A 560 -17.94 28.21 -5.51
CA GLU A 560 -16.58 28.10 -6.00
C GLU A 560 -15.92 26.95 -5.27
N LEU A 561 -15.31 26.02 -6.01
CA LEU A 561 -14.56 24.91 -5.45
C LEU A 561 -13.10 25.31 -5.37
N GLN A 562 -12.49 25.12 -4.20
CA GLN A 562 -11.06 25.27 -4.00
C GLN A 562 -10.40 23.91 -4.25
N ALA A 563 -9.70 23.78 -5.34
CA ALA A 563 -9.08 22.51 -5.76
C ALA A 563 -7.64 22.71 -6.22
N THR A 564 -6.82 21.68 -6.00
CA THR A 564 -5.47 21.57 -6.52
C THR A 564 -5.37 20.32 -7.39
N THR A 565 -4.74 20.38 -8.55
CA THR A 565 -4.55 19.24 -9.46
C THR A 565 -3.30 19.46 -10.32
N GLU A 566 -2.60 18.39 -10.65
CA GLU A 566 -1.40 18.41 -11.50
C GLU A 566 -1.72 18.46 -13.01
N GLY A 567 -2.97 18.57 -13.40
CA GLY A 567 -3.39 18.61 -14.80
C GLY A 567 -4.89 18.87 -14.94
N LYS A 568 -5.46 18.49 -16.08
CA LYS A 568 -6.91 18.59 -16.29
C LYS A 568 -7.62 17.42 -15.64
N SER A 569 -8.59 17.71 -14.80
CA SER A 569 -9.43 16.71 -14.17
C SER A 569 -10.90 17.08 -14.35
N LYS A 570 -11.73 16.06 -14.57
CA LYS A 570 -13.19 16.24 -14.70
C LYS A 570 -13.87 15.62 -13.48
N LEU A 571 -14.74 16.37 -12.85
CA LEU A 571 -15.62 15.88 -11.79
C LEU A 571 -17.05 16.31 -12.06
N SER A 572 -17.97 15.68 -11.39
CA SER A 572 -19.38 16.05 -11.43
C SER A 572 -19.80 16.59 -10.07
N TYR A 573 -20.63 17.62 -10.06
CA TYR A 573 -21.22 18.14 -8.85
C TYR A 573 -22.74 18.00 -8.84
N ARG A 574 -23.30 17.86 -7.64
CA ARG A 574 -24.72 17.84 -7.36
C ARG A 574 -24.96 18.55 -6.03
N PHE A 575 -26.15 19.11 -5.83
CA PHE A 575 -26.54 19.68 -4.56
C PHE A 575 -27.93 19.22 -4.14
N ASP A 576 -28.10 19.07 -2.83
CA ASP A 576 -29.34 18.69 -2.18
C ASP A 576 -29.80 19.84 -1.26
N LEU A 577 -31.11 20.13 -1.23
CA LEU A 577 -31.70 21.20 -0.47
C LEU A 577 -32.59 20.65 0.65
N ASP A 578 -32.70 21.39 1.78
CA ASP A 578 -33.60 21.12 2.92
C ASP A 578 -33.57 19.65 3.39
N TYR A 579 -32.37 19.13 3.62
CA TYR A 579 -32.12 17.73 4.05
C TYR A 579 -32.70 16.69 3.08
N ASN A 580 -32.78 17.04 1.79
CA ASN A 580 -33.34 16.18 0.75
C ASN A 580 -34.83 15.84 1.01
N SER A 581 -35.60 16.84 1.43
CA SER A 581 -37.02 16.69 1.71
C SER A 581 -37.82 16.40 0.43
N ASN A 582 -39.02 15.82 0.58
CA ASN A 582 -39.90 15.50 -0.54
C ASN A 582 -40.33 16.72 -1.40
N TYR A 583 -40.10 17.93 -0.90
CA TYR A 583 -40.37 19.18 -1.62
C TYR A 583 -39.22 19.64 -2.52
N HIS A 584 -38.03 19.06 -2.34
CA HIS A 584 -36.82 19.39 -3.10
C HIS A 584 -36.15 18.12 -3.57
N ALA A 585 -36.40 17.75 -4.82
CA ALA A 585 -35.66 16.64 -5.44
C ALA A 585 -34.16 16.96 -5.55
N SER A 586 -33.34 15.95 -5.42
CA SER A 586 -31.91 16.08 -5.71
C SER A 586 -31.70 16.60 -7.12
N THR A 587 -30.78 17.52 -7.30
CA THR A 587 -30.45 18.04 -8.64
C THR A 587 -29.74 16.97 -9.45
N LEU A 588 -29.88 17.06 -10.78
CA LEU A 588 -29.08 16.23 -11.68
C LEU A 588 -27.60 16.58 -11.54
N SER A 589 -26.74 15.58 -11.71
CA SER A 589 -25.30 15.77 -11.74
C SER A 589 -24.89 16.62 -12.94
N LYS A 590 -23.98 17.57 -12.74
CA LYS A 590 -23.42 18.43 -13.77
C LYS A 590 -21.89 18.33 -13.74
N ASP A 591 -21.29 18.40 -14.90
CA ASP A 591 -19.86 18.32 -15.04
C ASP A 591 -19.17 19.64 -14.68
N LEU A 592 -18.00 19.52 -14.05
CA LEU A 592 -17.11 20.60 -13.68
C LEU A 592 -15.69 20.23 -14.08
N GLN A 593 -15.06 21.07 -14.86
CA GLN A 593 -13.64 20.88 -15.21
C GLN A 593 -12.77 21.63 -14.20
N ILE A 594 -11.75 20.95 -13.73
CA ILE A 594 -10.67 21.51 -12.92
C ILE A 594 -9.42 21.48 -13.80
N ALA A 595 -8.78 22.62 -13.93
CA ALA A 595 -7.50 22.71 -14.60
C ALA A 595 -6.53 23.42 -13.66
N GLY A 596 -5.45 22.77 -13.32
CA GLY A 596 -4.40 23.28 -12.46
C GLY A 596 -3.03 22.95 -13.03
N GLY A 597 -2.00 23.53 -12.45
CA GLY A 597 -0.60 23.20 -12.52
C GLY A 597 0.09 23.23 -13.87
N GLY A 598 1.27 23.80 -13.91
CA GLY A 598 2.20 23.69 -15.03
C GLY A 598 2.68 22.25 -15.20
N GLY A 599 2.79 21.79 -16.44
CA GLY A 599 3.35 20.48 -16.75
C GLY A 599 4.80 20.34 -16.32
N ARG A 600 5.22 19.15 -15.96
CA ARG A 600 6.62 18.81 -15.70
C ARG A 600 7.31 18.42 -17.00
N TRP A 601 8.55 18.93 -17.23
CA TRP A 601 9.37 18.53 -18.36
C TRP A 601 9.60 17.00 -18.35
N ASN A 602 9.38 16.36 -19.48
CA ASN A 602 9.46 14.91 -19.72
C ASN A 602 8.37 14.03 -19.07
N ASP A 603 7.38 14.62 -18.39
CA ASP A 603 6.34 13.86 -17.67
C ASP A 603 4.92 14.26 -18.11
N SER A 604 4.75 15.49 -18.60
CA SER A 604 3.45 16.02 -19.03
C SER A 604 3.34 16.11 -20.55
N PHE A 605 2.16 15.81 -21.08
CA PHE A 605 1.89 15.90 -22.51
C PHE A 605 1.50 17.34 -22.90
N TRP A 606 1.90 17.75 -24.11
CA TRP A 606 1.44 18.99 -24.73
C TRP A 606 -0.10 18.95 -24.80
N ASN A 607 -0.77 20.04 -24.43
CA ASN A 607 -2.23 20.21 -24.31
C ASN A 607 -2.89 19.70 -23.03
N ASP A 608 -2.21 19.00 -22.15
CA ASP A 608 -2.76 18.55 -20.86
C ASP A 608 -2.58 19.56 -19.73
N PHE A 609 -1.81 20.64 -19.93
CA PHE A 609 -1.52 21.64 -18.90
C PHE A 609 -1.45 23.06 -19.45
N LEU A 610 -1.54 24.05 -18.57
CA LEU A 610 -1.32 25.45 -18.84
C LEU A 610 0.10 25.85 -18.37
N TRP A 611 0.91 26.40 -19.27
CA TRP A 611 2.31 26.74 -19.02
C TRP A 611 2.58 27.72 -17.86
N SER A 612 1.58 28.48 -17.43
CA SER A 612 1.69 29.51 -16.40
C SER A 612 0.63 29.36 -15.30
N ALA A 613 -0.03 28.19 -15.17
CA ALA A 613 -1.06 28.00 -14.17
C ALA A 613 -0.44 27.60 -12.83
N GLU A 614 -0.96 28.17 -11.75
CA GLU A 614 -0.75 27.67 -10.40
C GLU A 614 -1.44 26.32 -10.25
N ASP A 615 -0.94 25.44 -9.37
CA ASP A 615 -1.57 24.15 -9.05
C ASP A 615 -2.98 24.31 -8.49
N TYR A 616 -3.40 25.52 -8.23
CA TYR A 616 -4.63 25.91 -7.58
C TYR A 616 -5.70 26.34 -8.60
N SER A 617 -6.86 25.72 -8.51
CA SER A 617 -8.01 25.98 -9.38
C SER A 617 -9.24 26.36 -8.57
N THR A 618 -9.95 27.40 -9.01
CA THR A 618 -11.17 27.89 -8.35
C THR A 618 -12.37 27.92 -9.30
N PRO A 619 -12.79 26.76 -9.86
CA PRO A 619 -13.91 26.75 -10.77
C PRO A 619 -15.21 27.15 -10.08
N THR A 620 -15.91 28.08 -10.72
CA THR A 620 -17.23 28.55 -10.26
C THR A 620 -18.33 27.77 -10.96
N PHE A 621 -19.33 27.33 -10.20
CA PHE A 621 -20.48 26.62 -10.74
C PHE A 621 -21.81 27.15 -10.19
N HIS A 622 -22.85 27.00 -11.01
CA HIS A 622 -24.15 27.56 -10.71
C HIS A 622 -24.95 26.73 -9.71
N LEU A 623 -25.51 27.41 -8.71
CA LEU A 623 -26.49 26.87 -7.79
C LEU A 623 -27.86 27.55 -8.06
N SER A 624 -28.94 26.86 -7.73
CA SER A 624 -30.28 27.39 -7.90
C SER A 624 -31.23 26.86 -6.81
N GLY A 625 -32.31 27.60 -6.57
CA GLY A 625 -33.34 27.18 -5.63
C GLY A 625 -33.35 27.99 -4.33
N TYR A 626 -34.33 27.66 -3.50
CA TYR A 626 -34.58 28.29 -2.23
C TYR A 626 -34.68 27.23 -1.14
N SER A 627 -33.88 27.36 -0.10
CA SER A 627 -33.88 26.41 1.03
C SER A 627 -33.25 27.02 2.26
N ARG A 628 -33.38 26.33 3.39
CA ARG A 628 -32.73 26.71 4.66
C ARG A 628 -31.28 26.26 4.72
N ASN A 629 -30.96 25.18 4.02
CA ASN A 629 -29.62 24.61 3.98
C ASN A 629 -29.34 23.93 2.63
N ILE A 630 -28.07 23.67 2.37
CA ILE A 630 -27.58 23.02 1.14
C ILE A 630 -26.49 22.04 1.48
N ALA A 631 -26.47 20.90 0.82
CA ALA A 631 -25.36 19.95 0.83
C ALA A 631 -24.81 19.80 -0.59
N LEU A 632 -23.51 19.94 -0.76
CA LEU A 632 -22.83 19.71 -2.02
C LEU A 632 -22.27 18.29 -2.07
N SER A 633 -22.38 17.67 -3.23
CA SER A 633 -21.79 16.36 -3.51
C SER A 633 -20.89 16.49 -4.73
N PHE A 634 -19.70 15.95 -4.63
CA PHE A 634 -18.73 15.85 -5.71
C PHE A 634 -18.48 14.37 -5.98
N SER A 635 -18.39 14.00 -7.25
CA SER A 635 -18.14 12.62 -7.65
C SER A 635 -17.40 12.59 -8.98
N GLY A 636 -16.78 11.47 -9.27
CA GLY A 636 -16.13 11.27 -10.55
C GLY A 636 -15.62 9.86 -10.69
N THR A 637 -15.12 9.56 -11.86
CA THR A 637 -14.45 8.32 -12.21
C THR A 637 -13.04 8.65 -12.65
N SER A 638 -12.08 7.79 -12.38
CA SER A 638 -10.72 7.96 -12.86
C SER A 638 -10.16 6.64 -13.37
N ILE A 639 -9.50 6.72 -14.52
CA ILE A 639 -8.60 5.68 -15.01
C ILE A 639 -7.21 6.27 -15.23
N TYR A 640 -7.14 7.51 -15.74
CA TYR A 640 -5.87 8.18 -16.10
C TYR A 640 -5.79 9.63 -15.60
N SER A 641 -6.84 10.15 -15.00
CA SER A 641 -6.82 11.52 -14.48
C SER A 641 -5.88 11.63 -13.29
N PRO A 642 -5.04 12.67 -13.22
CA PRO A 642 -4.14 12.90 -12.10
C PRO A 642 -4.90 13.02 -10.78
N GLN A 643 -4.20 12.92 -9.68
CA GLN A 643 -4.78 13.18 -8.37
C GLN A 643 -5.20 14.65 -8.29
N PHE A 644 -6.30 14.87 -7.58
CA PHE A 644 -6.78 16.19 -7.22
C PHE A 644 -6.94 16.27 -5.71
N GLU A 645 -6.91 17.48 -5.20
CA GLU A 645 -7.25 17.79 -3.83
C GLU A 645 -8.38 18.81 -3.82
N ILE A 646 -9.43 18.57 -3.04
CA ILE A 646 -10.48 19.55 -2.76
C ILE A 646 -10.37 19.98 -1.31
N SER A 647 -10.11 21.27 -1.08
CA SER A 647 -9.79 21.82 0.24
C SER A 647 -10.84 22.78 0.79
N GLY A 648 -11.69 23.37 -0.06
CA GLY A 648 -12.67 24.33 0.39
C GLY A 648 -13.78 24.61 -0.62
N ILE A 649 -14.82 25.25 -0.13
CA ILE A 649 -15.98 25.67 -0.92
C ILE A 649 -16.35 27.07 -0.49
N ILE A 650 -16.61 27.97 -1.45
CA ILE A 650 -17.24 29.27 -1.20
C ILE A 650 -18.68 29.19 -1.69
N LEU A 651 -19.63 29.42 -0.80
CA LEU A 651 -21.06 29.45 -1.11
C LEU A 651 -21.55 30.90 -1.27
N ASN A 652 -22.16 31.24 -2.39
CA ASN A 652 -22.74 32.55 -2.67
C ASN A 652 -24.25 32.46 -2.65
N TYR A 653 -24.90 33.24 -1.76
CA TYR A 653 -26.32 33.21 -1.52
C TYR A 653 -26.90 34.57 -1.11
N ILE A 654 -28.22 34.70 -1.17
CA ILE A 654 -28.96 35.84 -0.64
C ILE A 654 -29.92 35.34 0.44
N THR A 655 -29.84 35.91 1.66
CA THR A 655 -30.78 35.60 2.74
C THR A 655 -32.10 36.29 2.49
N ARG A 656 -33.20 35.56 2.54
CA ARG A 656 -34.56 36.10 2.44
C ARG A 656 -35.20 36.16 3.82
N ARG A 657 -35.95 37.21 4.08
CA ARG A 657 -36.79 37.29 5.27
C ARG A 657 -37.93 36.27 5.17
N ASN A 658 -38.19 35.53 6.25
CA ASN A 658 -39.36 34.68 6.32
C ASN A 658 -40.58 35.59 6.11
N TYR A 659 -41.39 35.30 5.10
CA TYR A 659 -42.74 35.86 5.09
C TYR A 659 -43.46 35.35 6.34
N ARG A 660 -43.94 36.26 7.20
CA ARG A 660 -44.88 35.87 8.23
C ARG A 660 -46.13 35.36 7.49
N VAL A 661 -46.43 34.06 7.66
CA VAL A 661 -47.75 33.51 7.37
C VAL A 661 -48.71 34.00 8.43
#